data_fbc93cca332c2f165cb10261eaec44b0
#
_entry.id   fbc93cca332c2f165cb10261eaec44b0
#
_cell.length_a   1.000
_cell.length_b   1.000
_cell.length_c   1.000
_cell.angle_alpha   90.00
_cell.angle_beta   90.00
_cell.angle_gamma   90.00
#
_symmetry.space_group_name_H-M   'P 1'
#
loop_
_entity.id
_entity.type
_entity.pdbx_description
1 polymer ?
#
loop_
_entity_poly.entity_id
_entity_poly.type
_entity_poly.pdbx_seq_one_letter_code
_entity_poly.pdbx_strand_id
1 'polypeptide(L)'
;MGEPKREDLVEDRNLWDWAPSLLAFVAIYATLFVFFKPNLLFSLTTTAGGDTGAHHYPAQYLIQELLPHFRLTGWAPGWYAGMPMLTFYFPFPFLLIAILDWFIPYQLAFKLITVLGVFALPATAYAMGRLFRVRRPYPMMAAVFALVFLLMQSYSIYGGNILSTLAGEFGYMLSFALVFLFLGTMVRGMEKPQFNMLFVLNCLILMALVLSHIVTTFVLVFIAPGLLLVNPRWRSLGYLAAVALVGFCLSAFWSLPFAGNLEWTAHMAWNQLHSLKDLLPTALLPVAGLGVVGMAYAVAHKEKKLLPLAWITFITLLLFWTLPDGRLWNARVVPFFYFSLHLWAAYGAAWLVRPFMLMMRDLFRWRGITGRRVYVPLVAVVLGAVVIMTSDTAASWIRWNYSGYEGKATWWQYKEINDYLDTLSPPGRVMVEHGQKLDEFGTPRAFEIIPYWTRQDTMEGTLMEASYTAAFHFINQAELSKQASNAIIGVKYPTLNVPQGITHMQLMNIPYFLCYSEEVVSACKADPRAELIARFGEYHIFRIIGTTGYVEVMKNQPVRVSLPQEKWRDMAVDWYLNEDDLDTPLVFDNGDEALAQFTAINPEQATNPPKTPINTEGAVTSELLENERLSFDTTAIGQPHWIKISYFPNWKVEGAEGPYLASPSFMMVIPTQSHVTLYYGRTIYNTVGQALEVAAWVLLLGLSAWRFVLWRRRRRLAALVQGTPGGSPGGAAEAVPRAEGGAAEPSRFADRYLSQLDELTRSRQSSD
;
A
#
# COMPACT_ATOMS: atom_id res chain seq x y z
N MET A 1 27.82 -24.01 37.04
CA MET A 1 27.70 -24.01 35.59
C MET A 1 28.44 -22.79 35.06
N GLY A 2 29.63 -23.02 34.45
CA GLY A 2 30.57 -21.98 34.08
C GLY A 2 30.03 -21.03 33.03
N GLU A 3 30.52 -19.77 33.09
CA GLU A 3 30.26 -18.75 32.08
C GLU A 3 30.54 -19.29 30.67
N PRO A 4 29.66 -19.03 29.69
CA PRO A 4 29.91 -19.45 28.31
C PRO A 4 31.11 -18.67 27.77
N LYS A 5 32.11 -19.41 27.32
CA LYS A 5 33.34 -18.89 26.76
C LYS A 5 33.03 -17.90 25.62
N ARG A 6 33.82 -16.85 25.54
CA ARG A 6 33.84 -15.74 24.53
C ARG A 6 33.87 -16.18 23.04
N GLU A 7 33.91 -17.50 22.78
CA GLU A 7 34.01 -18.06 21.41
C GLU A 7 32.76 -17.94 20.54
N ASP A 8 31.58 -17.62 21.12
CA ASP A 8 30.33 -17.45 20.39
C ASP A 8 30.12 -16.05 19.79
N LEU A 9 31.06 -15.12 19.98
CA LEU A 9 31.03 -13.73 19.49
C LEU A 9 32.07 -13.46 18.39
N VAL A 10 32.67 -14.51 17.80
CA VAL A 10 33.62 -14.32 16.69
C VAL A 10 32.85 -13.79 15.47
N GLU A 11 33.14 -12.53 15.15
CA GLU A 11 32.74 -11.88 13.89
C GLU A 11 33.13 -12.77 12.70
N ASP A 12 32.24 -12.86 11.72
CA ASP A 12 32.43 -13.61 10.48
C ASP A 12 33.65 -13.08 9.70
N ARG A 13 34.82 -13.58 9.97
CA ARG A 13 36.07 -13.20 9.31
C ARG A 13 36.50 -14.11 8.16
N ASN A 14 35.84 -15.29 7.99
CA ASN A 14 36.15 -16.21 6.91
C ASN A 14 34.94 -16.43 5.98
N LEU A 15 35.17 -16.43 4.65
CA LEU A 15 34.19 -16.77 3.63
C LEU A 15 33.42 -18.06 3.93
N TRP A 16 34.06 -19.04 4.57
CA TRP A 16 33.46 -20.33 4.95
C TRP A 16 32.42 -20.24 6.09
N ASP A 17 32.39 -19.15 6.85
CA ASP A 17 31.37 -18.95 7.89
C ASP A 17 30.04 -18.45 7.32
N TRP A 18 30.04 -17.95 6.10
CA TRP A 18 28.86 -17.51 5.38
C TRP A 18 28.19 -18.65 4.56
N ALA A 19 28.98 -19.66 4.15
CA ALA A 19 28.53 -20.70 3.22
C ALA A 19 27.20 -21.36 3.63
N PRO A 20 26.96 -21.71 4.90
CA PRO A 20 25.68 -22.31 5.31
C PRO A 20 24.50 -21.35 5.14
N SER A 21 24.69 -20.06 5.43
CA SER A 21 23.64 -19.05 5.23
C SER A 21 23.37 -18.81 3.75
N LEU A 22 24.42 -18.76 2.93
CA LEU A 22 24.29 -18.62 1.49
C LEU A 22 23.56 -19.83 0.87
N LEU A 23 23.93 -21.05 1.23
CA LEU A 23 23.28 -22.27 0.75
C LEU A 23 21.80 -22.33 1.16
N ALA A 24 21.46 -21.89 2.39
CA ALA A 24 20.07 -21.84 2.81
C ALA A 24 19.28 -20.76 2.04
N PHE A 25 19.87 -19.59 1.77
CA PHE A 25 19.25 -18.60 0.90
C PHE A 25 19.06 -19.12 -0.53
N VAL A 26 20.07 -19.80 -1.08
CA VAL A 26 19.94 -20.44 -2.41
C VAL A 26 18.76 -21.42 -2.41
N ALA A 27 18.60 -22.25 -1.39
CA ALA A 27 17.47 -23.18 -1.28
C ALA A 27 16.13 -22.43 -1.18
N ILE A 28 16.03 -21.38 -0.35
CA ILE A 28 14.82 -20.54 -0.21
C ILE A 28 14.43 -19.91 -1.55
N TYR A 29 15.38 -19.23 -2.21
CA TYR A 29 15.08 -18.54 -3.46
C TYR A 29 14.87 -19.49 -4.61
N ALA A 30 15.57 -20.64 -4.65
CA ALA A 30 15.28 -21.70 -5.61
C ALA A 30 13.84 -22.20 -5.45
N THR A 31 13.37 -22.40 -4.21
CA THR A 31 11.97 -22.75 -3.94
C THR A 31 11.01 -21.69 -4.45
N LEU A 32 11.26 -20.41 -4.19
CA LEU A 32 10.42 -19.33 -4.72
C LEU A 32 10.41 -19.31 -6.26
N PHE A 33 11.54 -19.56 -6.93
CA PHE A 33 11.62 -19.64 -8.40
C PHE A 33 11.01 -20.92 -9.00
N VAL A 34 10.75 -21.96 -8.20
CA VAL A 34 9.90 -23.08 -8.65
C VAL A 34 8.46 -22.62 -8.87
N PHE A 35 7.97 -21.73 -7.98
CA PHE A 35 6.63 -21.13 -8.08
C PHE A 35 6.59 -19.99 -9.10
N PHE A 36 7.40 -18.96 -8.88
CA PHE A 36 7.54 -17.80 -9.77
C PHE A 36 8.54 -18.10 -10.89
N LYS A 37 8.13 -18.98 -11.81
CA LYS A 37 9.01 -19.41 -12.90
C LYS A 37 9.56 -18.22 -13.68
N PRO A 38 10.85 -18.19 -14.02
CA PRO A 38 11.45 -17.07 -14.75
C PRO A 38 10.73 -16.72 -16.05
N ASN A 39 10.24 -17.72 -16.81
CA ASN A 39 9.49 -17.48 -18.03
C ASN A 39 8.12 -16.79 -17.81
N LEU A 40 7.51 -16.87 -16.62
CA LEU A 40 6.32 -16.13 -16.27
C LEU A 40 6.67 -14.73 -15.75
N LEU A 41 7.65 -14.67 -14.84
CA LEU A 41 8.03 -13.42 -14.18
C LEU A 41 8.66 -12.41 -15.16
N PHE A 42 9.46 -12.91 -16.13
CA PHE A 42 10.16 -12.09 -17.13
C PHE A 42 9.42 -12.01 -18.48
N SER A 43 8.18 -12.49 -18.60
CA SER A 43 7.37 -12.27 -19.80
C SER A 43 6.79 -10.85 -19.82
N LEU A 44 6.60 -10.31 -21.03
CA LEU A 44 6.04 -8.96 -21.26
C LEU A 44 4.50 -8.97 -21.30
N THR A 45 3.87 -9.85 -20.53
CA THR A 45 2.41 -9.91 -20.42
C THR A 45 1.90 -9.05 -19.27
N THR A 46 0.71 -8.49 -19.45
CA THR A 46 0.01 -7.65 -18.47
C THR A 46 -0.62 -8.54 -17.40
N THR A 47 -0.16 -8.47 -16.14
CA THR A 47 -0.65 -9.33 -15.06
C THR A 47 -2.17 -9.24 -14.91
N ALA A 48 -2.80 -10.38 -14.70
CA ALA A 48 -4.25 -10.51 -14.46
C ALA A 48 -4.49 -11.11 -13.06
N GLY A 49 -5.73 -11.42 -12.74
CA GLY A 49 -6.14 -12.16 -11.53
C GLY A 49 -6.32 -11.29 -10.30
N GLY A 50 -7.37 -11.58 -9.53
CA GLY A 50 -7.77 -10.77 -8.38
C GLY A 50 -7.91 -9.30 -8.75
N ASP A 51 -7.45 -8.43 -7.86
CA ASP A 51 -7.37 -6.98 -8.10
C ASP A 51 -6.06 -6.56 -8.79
N THR A 52 -5.10 -7.51 -8.99
CA THR A 52 -3.77 -7.20 -9.51
C THR A 52 -3.81 -6.56 -10.89
N GLY A 53 -4.72 -7.03 -11.77
CA GLY A 53 -4.89 -6.48 -13.12
C GLY A 53 -5.32 -5.02 -13.12
N ALA A 54 -6.30 -4.66 -12.30
CA ALA A 54 -6.81 -3.31 -12.21
C ALA A 54 -5.75 -2.29 -11.74
N HIS A 55 -4.77 -2.71 -10.94
CA HIS A 55 -3.68 -1.84 -10.49
C HIS A 55 -2.76 -1.31 -11.61
N HIS A 56 -2.89 -1.82 -12.83
CA HIS A 56 -2.18 -1.24 -13.97
C HIS A 56 -2.65 0.19 -14.27
N TYR A 57 -3.94 0.50 -14.11
CA TYR A 57 -4.44 1.84 -14.35
C TYR A 57 -3.85 2.90 -13.38
N PRO A 58 -3.89 2.73 -12.03
CA PRO A 58 -3.22 3.66 -11.13
C PRO A 58 -1.72 3.82 -11.39
N ALA A 59 -1.03 2.74 -11.78
CA ALA A 59 0.40 2.80 -12.10
C ALA A 59 0.66 3.63 -13.35
N GLN A 60 -0.11 3.39 -14.42
CA GLN A 60 0.00 4.13 -15.67
C GLN A 60 -0.39 5.61 -15.47
N TYR A 61 -1.47 5.87 -14.75
CA TYR A 61 -1.93 7.23 -14.44
C TYR A 61 -0.88 8.01 -13.65
N LEU A 62 -0.22 7.37 -12.67
CA LEU A 62 0.90 7.98 -11.96
C LEU A 62 2.04 8.35 -12.92
N ILE A 63 2.42 7.44 -13.83
CA ILE A 63 3.54 7.64 -14.76
C ILE A 63 3.23 8.72 -15.79
N GLN A 64 2.04 8.70 -16.37
CA GLN A 64 1.69 9.55 -17.52
C GLN A 64 1.14 10.91 -17.11
N GLU A 65 0.40 10.99 -16.00
CA GLU A 65 -0.36 12.19 -15.64
C GLU A 65 0.18 12.88 -14.38
N LEU A 66 0.56 12.16 -13.34
CA LEU A 66 0.93 12.78 -12.07
C LEU A 66 2.42 13.13 -11.98
N LEU A 67 3.32 12.21 -12.33
CA LEU A 67 4.77 12.44 -12.23
C LEU A 67 5.29 13.56 -13.15
N PRO A 68 4.79 13.76 -14.39
CA PRO A 68 5.19 14.91 -15.19
C PRO A 68 4.91 16.27 -14.52
N HIS A 69 3.92 16.31 -13.62
CA HIS A 69 3.58 17.48 -12.82
C HIS A 69 4.17 17.46 -11.39
N PHE A 70 5.17 16.58 -11.11
CA PHE A 70 5.81 16.41 -9.81
C PHE A 70 4.83 16.09 -8.67
N ARG A 71 3.82 15.25 -8.95
CA ARG A 71 2.81 14.83 -7.97
C ARG A 71 2.74 13.31 -7.86
N LEU A 72 2.30 12.84 -6.70
CA LEU A 72 2.04 11.43 -6.41
C LEU A 72 0.56 11.14 -6.16
N THR A 73 -0.26 12.18 -6.03
CA THR A 73 -1.71 12.10 -5.85
C THR A 73 -2.40 13.16 -6.72
N GLY A 74 -3.63 12.88 -7.15
CA GLY A 74 -4.39 13.81 -7.98
C GLY A 74 -5.81 13.31 -8.22
N TRP A 75 -6.48 13.83 -9.23
CA TRP A 75 -7.81 13.39 -9.64
C TRP A 75 -7.72 12.57 -10.92
N ALA A 76 -8.34 11.40 -10.96
CA ALA A 76 -8.43 10.55 -12.15
C ALA A 76 -9.88 10.35 -12.55
N PRO A 77 -10.25 10.61 -13.82
CA PRO A 77 -11.62 10.45 -14.32
C PRO A 77 -12.01 8.99 -14.54
N GLY A 78 -11.06 8.10 -14.78
CA GLY A 78 -11.25 6.77 -15.36
C GLY A 78 -12.06 5.77 -14.53
N TRP A 79 -12.32 6.03 -13.24
CA TRP A 79 -13.14 5.17 -12.37
C TRP A 79 -14.21 5.96 -11.62
N TYR A 80 -15.42 5.37 -11.43
CA TYR A 80 -16.47 5.86 -10.51
C TYR A 80 -16.92 7.31 -10.75
N ALA A 81 -16.97 7.77 -11.99
CA ALA A 81 -17.21 9.18 -12.33
C ALA A 81 -16.13 10.15 -11.81
N GLY A 82 -14.92 9.64 -11.63
CA GLY A 82 -13.75 10.32 -11.12
C GLY A 82 -13.52 10.07 -9.63
N MET A 83 -12.24 10.02 -9.24
CA MET A 83 -11.84 9.75 -7.86
C MET A 83 -10.48 10.38 -7.52
N PRO A 84 -10.19 10.65 -6.22
CA PRO A 84 -8.89 11.17 -5.78
C PRO A 84 -7.81 10.08 -5.83
N MET A 85 -7.17 9.93 -7.00
CA MET A 85 -6.20 8.87 -7.30
C MET A 85 -5.01 8.92 -6.33
N LEU A 86 -4.69 7.77 -5.76
CA LEU A 86 -3.61 7.55 -4.79
C LEU A 86 -3.69 8.41 -3.51
N THR A 87 -4.78 9.13 -3.26
CA THR A 87 -5.01 9.81 -1.98
C THR A 87 -5.36 8.84 -0.87
N PHE A 88 -6.22 7.84 -1.17
CA PHE A 88 -6.64 6.79 -0.24
C PHE A 88 -5.99 5.43 -0.52
N TYR A 89 -5.02 5.40 -1.44
CA TYR A 89 -4.23 4.23 -1.75
C TYR A 89 -2.73 4.57 -1.77
N PHE A 90 -1.87 3.56 -1.70
CA PHE A 90 -0.47 3.67 -1.29
C PHE A 90 0.46 3.99 -2.48
N PRO A 91 1.07 5.18 -2.56
CA PRO A 91 1.82 5.58 -3.76
C PRO A 91 3.18 4.92 -3.92
N PHE A 92 3.81 4.40 -2.86
CA PHE A 92 5.21 3.94 -2.92
C PHE A 92 5.44 2.73 -3.84
N PRO A 93 4.61 1.67 -3.85
CA PRO A 93 4.78 0.58 -4.80
C PRO A 93 4.69 1.06 -6.26
N PHE A 94 3.76 1.95 -6.58
CA PHE A 94 3.60 2.52 -7.92
C PHE A 94 4.76 3.44 -8.30
N LEU A 95 5.30 4.20 -7.35
CA LEU A 95 6.52 4.99 -7.56
C LEU A 95 7.72 4.08 -7.88
N LEU A 96 7.85 2.93 -7.23
CA LEU A 96 8.90 1.95 -7.56
C LEU A 96 8.71 1.36 -8.96
N ILE A 97 7.47 1.11 -9.39
CA ILE A 97 7.17 0.69 -10.77
C ILE A 97 7.61 1.77 -11.75
N ALA A 98 7.24 3.03 -11.51
CA ALA A 98 7.61 4.16 -12.33
C ALA A 98 9.14 4.35 -12.45
N ILE A 99 9.88 4.20 -11.36
CA ILE A 99 11.35 4.28 -11.35
C ILE A 99 11.96 3.15 -12.18
N LEU A 100 11.45 1.92 -12.04
CA LEU A 100 11.96 0.77 -12.81
C LEU A 100 11.61 0.86 -14.30
N ASP A 101 10.46 1.43 -14.64
CA ASP A 101 10.02 1.62 -16.03
C ASP A 101 10.99 2.48 -16.86
N TRP A 102 11.79 3.33 -16.21
CA TRP A 102 12.86 4.07 -16.89
C TRP A 102 14.01 3.19 -17.40
N PHE A 103 14.15 1.98 -16.87
CA PHE A 103 15.30 1.09 -17.16
C PHE A 103 14.89 -0.22 -17.82
N ILE A 104 13.67 -0.70 -17.62
CA ILE A 104 13.15 -1.97 -18.11
C ILE A 104 11.70 -1.81 -18.56
N PRO A 105 11.17 -2.69 -19.46
CA PRO A 105 9.78 -2.60 -19.90
C PRO A 105 8.78 -2.56 -18.74
N TYR A 106 7.74 -1.75 -18.87
CA TYR A 106 6.72 -1.51 -17.86
C TYR A 106 6.13 -2.79 -17.25
N GLN A 107 5.76 -3.77 -18.12
CA GLN A 107 5.17 -5.03 -17.64
C GLN A 107 6.12 -5.80 -16.72
N LEU A 108 7.42 -5.75 -17.04
CA LEU A 108 8.45 -6.35 -16.20
C LEU A 108 8.65 -5.57 -14.90
N ALA A 109 8.69 -4.25 -14.95
CA ALA A 109 8.76 -3.38 -13.76
C ALA A 109 7.60 -3.66 -12.81
N PHE A 110 6.38 -3.72 -13.35
CA PHE A 110 5.17 -4.03 -12.58
C PHE A 110 5.26 -5.41 -11.90
N LYS A 111 5.60 -6.47 -12.67
CA LYS A 111 5.73 -7.83 -12.14
C LYS A 111 6.77 -7.93 -11.02
N LEU A 112 7.94 -7.31 -11.19
CA LEU A 112 9.00 -7.35 -10.19
C LEU A 112 8.60 -6.66 -8.89
N ILE A 113 7.89 -5.55 -8.96
CA ILE A 113 7.43 -4.84 -7.75
C ILE A 113 6.30 -5.61 -7.05
N THR A 114 5.39 -6.24 -7.78
CA THR A 114 4.33 -7.05 -7.14
C THR A 114 4.88 -8.23 -6.33
N VAL A 115 6.04 -8.79 -6.70
CA VAL A 115 6.68 -9.88 -5.93
C VAL A 115 7.76 -9.41 -4.96
N LEU A 116 8.14 -8.12 -4.98
CA LEU A 116 9.27 -7.60 -4.21
C LEU A 116 9.16 -7.93 -2.71
N GLY A 117 7.98 -7.74 -2.11
CA GLY A 117 7.73 -8.05 -0.70
C GLY A 117 7.88 -9.54 -0.38
N VAL A 118 7.42 -10.42 -1.29
CA VAL A 118 7.55 -11.88 -1.17
C VAL A 118 9.02 -12.29 -1.12
N PHE A 119 9.82 -11.80 -2.07
CA PHE A 119 11.24 -12.10 -2.11
C PHE A 119 12.03 -11.39 -0.99
N ALA A 120 11.57 -10.25 -0.49
CA ALA A 120 12.22 -9.53 0.60
C ALA A 120 12.01 -10.17 1.97
N LEU A 121 10.85 -10.79 2.26
CA LEU A 121 10.50 -11.25 3.61
C LEU A 121 11.53 -12.22 4.23
N PRO A 122 12.04 -13.24 3.54
CA PRO A 122 13.07 -14.11 4.11
C PRO A 122 14.35 -13.36 4.50
N ALA A 123 14.78 -12.40 3.67
CA ALA A 123 15.95 -11.59 3.94
C ALA A 123 15.74 -10.62 5.11
N THR A 124 14.58 -9.98 5.22
CA THR A 124 14.26 -9.06 6.31
C THR A 124 14.06 -9.80 7.64
N ALA A 125 13.48 -11.00 7.64
CA ALA A 125 13.40 -11.87 8.81
C ALA A 125 14.79 -12.29 9.30
N TYR A 126 15.69 -12.69 8.38
CA TYR A 126 17.09 -12.94 8.69
C TYR A 126 17.77 -11.72 9.30
N ALA A 127 17.62 -10.57 8.65
CA ALA A 127 18.21 -9.29 9.09
C ALA A 127 17.71 -8.92 10.49
N MET A 128 16.41 -9.02 10.76
CA MET A 128 15.85 -8.79 12.09
C MET A 128 16.53 -9.69 13.15
N GLY A 129 16.59 -11.00 12.91
CA GLY A 129 17.23 -11.95 13.84
C GLY A 129 18.72 -11.63 14.09
N ARG A 130 19.44 -11.17 13.06
CA ARG A 130 20.85 -10.72 13.16
C ARG A 130 20.98 -9.44 13.97
N LEU A 131 20.12 -8.45 13.65
CA LEU A 131 20.13 -7.13 14.29
C LEU A 131 19.69 -7.21 15.76
N PHE A 132 18.80 -8.12 16.12
CA PHE A 132 18.45 -8.45 17.51
C PHE A 132 19.57 -9.21 18.23
N ARG A 133 20.65 -9.61 17.52
CA ARG A 133 21.75 -10.43 18.05
C ARG A 133 21.30 -11.73 18.73
N VAL A 134 20.23 -12.34 18.19
CA VAL A 134 19.82 -13.66 18.65
C VAL A 134 20.85 -14.69 18.18
N ARG A 135 21.10 -15.70 19.00
CA ARG A 135 22.14 -16.70 18.74
C ARG A 135 21.86 -17.51 17.47
N ARG A 136 22.91 -17.86 16.73
CA ARG A 136 22.82 -18.79 15.60
C ARG A 136 22.36 -20.17 16.07
N PRO A 137 21.51 -20.89 15.29
CA PRO A 137 21.14 -20.63 13.90
C PRO A 137 19.84 -19.84 13.72
N TYR A 138 19.25 -19.25 14.76
CA TYR A 138 17.94 -18.59 14.71
C TYR A 138 17.75 -17.61 13.53
N PRO A 139 18.66 -16.67 13.21
CA PRO A 139 18.41 -15.73 12.11
C PRO A 139 18.12 -16.44 10.78
N MET A 140 18.85 -17.53 10.50
CA MET A 140 18.65 -18.28 9.27
C MET A 140 17.37 -19.13 9.31
N MET A 141 17.05 -19.70 10.48
CA MET A 141 15.78 -20.41 10.68
C MET A 141 14.58 -19.46 10.52
N ALA A 142 14.70 -18.19 10.95
CA ALA A 142 13.67 -17.17 10.72
C ALA A 142 13.41 -16.96 9.21
N ALA A 143 14.47 -16.92 8.38
CA ALA A 143 14.32 -16.86 6.94
C ALA A 143 13.64 -18.11 6.34
N VAL A 144 14.00 -19.31 6.84
CA VAL A 144 13.35 -20.56 6.39
C VAL A 144 11.88 -20.61 6.77
N PHE A 145 11.54 -20.20 8.00
CA PHE A 145 10.13 -20.15 8.43
C PHE A 145 9.35 -19.01 7.77
N ALA A 146 10.01 -17.96 7.31
CA ALA A 146 9.38 -16.95 6.45
C ALA A 146 8.94 -17.57 5.11
N LEU A 147 9.72 -18.49 4.51
CA LEU A 147 9.29 -19.24 3.33
C LEU A 147 8.04 -20.10 3.62
N VAL A 148 8.00 -20.79 4.76
CA VAL A 148 6.83 -21.59 5.16
C VAL A 148 5.59 -20.70 5.32
N PHE A 149 5.74 -19.55 5.98
CA PHE A 149 4.66 -18.56 6.12
C PHE A 149 4.16 -18.05 4.78
N LEU A 150 5.06 -17.69 3.85
CA LEU A 150 4.70 -17.19 2.52
C LEU A 150 3.80 -18.17 1.75
N LEU A 151 4.02 -19.47 1.92
CA LEU A 151 3.29 -20.53 1.22
C LEU A 151 2.12 -21.10 2.03
N MET A 152 1.73 -20.44 3.12
CA MET A 152 0.52 -20.76 3.87
C MET A 152 -0.73 -20.48 3.03
N GLN A 153 -1.63 -21.47 2.89
CA GLN A 153 -2.81 -21.42 2.02
C GLN A 153 -4.14 -21.28 2.78
N SER A 154 -4.10 -21.02 4.09
CA SER A 154 -5.31 -20.95 4.92
C SER A 154 -6.13 -19.69 4.70
N TYR A 155 -5.61 -18.70 3.97
CA TYR A 155 -6.27 -17.43 3.67
C TYR A 155 -5.65 -16.78 2.42
N SER A 156 -6.39 -15.87 1.77
CA SER A 156 -5.98 -15.29 0.48
C SER A 156 -6.11 -13.77 0.36
N ILE A 157 -6.65 -13.08 1.39
CA ILE A 157 -6.89 -11.63 1.31
C ILE A 157 -6.53 -10.88 2.59
N TYR A 158 -5.92 -11.55 3.60
CA TYR A 158 -5.55 -10.88 4.86
C TYR A 158 -4.25 -10.06 4.74
N GLY A 159 -3.42 -10.37 3.76
CA GLY A 159 -2.08 -9.82 3.55
C GLY A 159 -0.97 -10.78 3.99
N GLY A 160 0.28 -10.47 3.69
CA GLY A 160 1.49 -11.12 4.22
C GLY A 160 1.91 -12.45 3.58
N ASN A 161 1.04 -13.20 2.90
CA ASN A 161 1.39 -14.43 2.20
C ASN A 161 1.30 -14.28 0.66
N ILE A 162 1.71 -15.32 -0.07
CA ILE A 162 1.69 -15.31 -1.54
C ILE A 162 0.25 -15.20 -2.06
N LEU A 163 -0.72 -15.91 -1.50
CA LEU A 163 -2.10 -15.87 -1.99
C LEU A 163 -2.71 -14.47 -1.85
N SER A 164 -2.47 -13.79 -0.73
CA SER A 164 -2.91 -12.40 -0.57
C SER A 164 -2.20 -11.44 -1.54
N THR A 165 -0.92 -11.67 -1.82
CA THR A 165 -0.18 -10.89 -2.83
C THR A 165 -0.79 -11.06 -4.22
N LEU A 166 -1.20 -12.29 -4.58
CA LEU A 166 -1.85 -12.61 -5.86
C LEU A 166 -3.28 -12.04 -5.96
N ALA A 167 -3.96 -11.88 -4.82
CA ALA A 167 -5.25 -11.22 -4.77
C ALA A 167 -5.18 -9.70 -5.04
N GLY A 168 -3.97 -9.08 -4.94
CA GLY A 168 -3.75 -7.63 -5.13
C GLY A 168 -3.04 -6.94 -3.97
N GLU A 169 -2.80 -7.62 -2.85
CA GLU A 169 -2.24 -7.05 -1.61
C GLU A 169 -0.70 -6.92 -1.63
N PHE A 170 -0.12 -6.64 -2.80
CA PHE A 170 1.35 -6.54 -2.93
C PHE A 170 1.94 -5.33 -2.17
N GLY A 171 1.18 -4.24 -2.04
CA GLY A 171 1.55 -3.10 -1.20
C GLY A 171 1.63 -3.48 0.29
N TYR A 172 0.64 -4.24 0.78
CA TYR A 172 0.66 -4.83 2.13
C TYR A 172 1.90 -5.71 2.31
N MET A 173 2.16 -6.60 1.36
CA MET A 173 3.29 -7.54 1.44
C MET A 173 4.64 -6.83 1.49
N LEU A 174 4.83 -5.77 0.69
CA LEU A 174 6.04 -4.95 0.73
C LEU A 174 6.21 -4.26 2.08
N SER A 175 5.16 -3.58 2.56
CA SER A 175 5.16 -2.92 3.86
C SER A 175 5.41 -3.91 5.00
N PHE A 176 4.77 -5.09 4.97
CA PHE A 176 4.96 -6.16 5.95
C PHE A 176 6.42 -6.62 6.03
N ALA A 177 7.08 -6.83 4.90
CA ALA A 177 8.50 -7.17 4.88
C ALA A 177 9.37 -6.05 5.47
N LEU A 178 9.05 -4.79 5.17
CA LEU A 178 9.75 -3.62 5.71
C LEU A 178 9.58 -3.47 7.23
N VAL A 179 8.44 -3.89 7.82
CA VAL A 179 8.24 -3.87 9.28
C VAL A 179 9.35 -4.65 9.98
N PHE A 180 9.67 -5.86 9.54
CA PHE A 180 10.69 -6.68 10.22
C PHE A 180 12.11 -6.14 10.03
N LEU A 181 12.40 -5.50 8.90
CA LEU A 181 13.64 -4.75 8.71
C LEU A 181 13.69 -3.54 9.67
N PHE A 182 12.61 -2.76 9.76
CA PHE A 182 12.49 -1.62 10.65
C PHE A 182 12.70 -2.02 12.11
N LEU A 183 12.04 -3.06 12.59
CA LEU A 183 12.20 -3.54 13.96
C LEU A 183 13.67 -3.88 14.26
N GLY A 184 14.35 -4.56 13.32
CA GLY A 184 15.77 -4.89 13.46
C GLY A 184 16.67 -3.66 13.55
N THR A 185 16.51 -2.72 12.64
CA THR A 185 17.33 -1.49 12.58
C THR A 185 17.04 -0.56 13.75
N MET A 186 15.77 -0.51 14.22
CA MET A 186 15.38 0.26 15.40
C MET A 186 16.04 -0.26 16.68
N VAL A 187 16.05 -1.57 16.93
CA VAL A 187 16.74 -2.15 18.10
C VAL A 187 18.22 -1.73 18.09
N ARG A 188 18.86 -1.75 16.93
CA ARG A 188 20.28 -1.31 16.81
C ARG A 188 20.44 0.20 17.06
N GLY A 189 19.53 1.02 16.56
CA GLY A 189 19.52 2.47 16.81
C GLY A 189 19.32 2.79 18.30
N MET A 190 18.42 2.06 18.96
CA MET A 190 18.09 2.24 20.36
C MET A 190 19.20 1.76 21.34
N GLU A 191 20.12 0.86 20.92
CA GLU A 191 21.29 0.47 21.72
C GLU A 191 22.24 1.66 21.99
N LYS A 192 22.45 2.48 20.98
CA LYS A 192 23.24 3.71 21.03
C LYS A 192 22.49 4.84 20.32
N PRO A 193 21.51 5.47 21.01
CA PRO A 193 20.67 6.50 20.42
C PRO A 193 21.52 7.70 19.96
N GLN A 194 21.64 7.87 18.64
CA GLN A 194 22.39 8.94 18.00
C GLN A 194 21.74 9.33 16.68
N PHE A 195 21.72 10.61 16.37
CA PHE A 195 21.32 11.12 15.07
C PHE A 195 22.45 10.90 14.04
N ASN A 196 22.51 9.70 13.49
CA ASN A 196 23.51 9.24 12.54
C ASN A 196 22.85 8.64 11.29
N MET A 197 23.63 8.03 10.39
CA MET A 197 23.08 7.41 9.16
C MET A 197 22.07 6.29 9.46
N LEU A 198 22.16 5.61 10.60
CA LEU A 198 21.15 4.62 11.00
C LEU A 198 19.82 5.28 11.38
N PHE A 199 19.86 6.47 12.00
CA PHE A 199 18.67 7.27 12.23
C PHE A 199 18.01 7.67 10.92
N VAL A 200 18.79 8.20 9.96
CA VAL A 200 18.28 8.53 8.61
C VAL A 200 17.66 7.31 7.94
N LEU A 201 18.34 6.17 7.98
CA LEU A 201 17.82 4.91 7.41
C LEU A 201 16.50 4.50 8.07
N ASN A 202 16.38 4.58 9.40
CA ASN A 202 15.13 4.25 10.08
C ASN A 202 13.98 5.19 9.68
N CYS A 203 14.23 6.48 9.52
CA CYS A 203 13.22 7.43 9.04
C CYS A 203 12.77 7.10 7.61
N LEU A 204 13.71 6.76 6.71
CA LEU A 204 13.40 6.40 5.32
C LEU A 204 12.66 5.05 5.21
N ILE A 205 13.03 4.04 6.03
CA ILE A 205 12.29 2.77 6.07
C ILE A 205 10.86 3.03 6.57
N LEU A 206 10.68 3.86 7.61
CA LEU A 206 9.36 4.18 8.12
C LEU A 206 8.51 4.93 7.08
N MET A 207 9.08 5.92 6.39
CA MET A 207 8.41 6.60 5.27
C MET A 207 7.96 5.60 4.18
N ALA A 208 8.88 4.74 3.72
CA ALA A 208 8.57 3.73 2.70
C ALA A 208 7.47 2.76 3.16
N LEU A 209 7.48 2.37 4.45
CA LEU A 209 6.50 1.50 5.06
C LEU A 209 5.11 2.17 5.09
N VAL A 210 5.02 3.42 5.57
CA VAL A 210 3.79 4.21 5.61
C VAL A 210 3.19 4.35 4.21
N LEU A 211 4.00 4.74 3.25
CA LEU A 211 3.58 4.96 1.86
C LEU A 211 3.35 3.66 1.08
N SER A 212 3.68 2.48 1.65
CA SER A 212 3.37 1.17 1.06
C SER A 212 2.04 0.60 1.52
N HIS A 213 1.65 0.77 2.82
CA HIS A 213 0.35 0.30 3.31
C HIS A 213 0.00 0.83 4.71
N ILE A 214 -1.18 1.46 4.84
CA ILE A 214 -1.60 2.11 6.09
C ILE A 214 -1.91 1.11 7.22
N VAL A 215 -2.49 -0.06 6.91
CA VAL A 215 -2.86 -1.04 7.95
C VAL A 215 -1.63 -1.62 8.61
N THR A 216 -0.57 -1.93 7.86
CA THR A 216 0.70 -2.38 8.45
C THR A 216 1.34 -1.31 9.31
N THR A 217 1.20 -0.04 8.92
CA THR A 217 1.62 1.12 9.72
C THR A 217 0.81 1.23 11.01
N PHE A 218 -0.51 1.07 10.94
CA PHE A 218 -1.39 1.04 12.10
C PHE A 218 -0.96 -0.04 13.10
N VAL A 219 -0.75 -1.27 12.63
CA VAL A 219 -0.28 -2.38 13.48
C VAL A 219 1.10 -2.08 14.06
N LEU A 220 2.01 -1.45 13.28
CA LEU A 220 3.34 -1.08 13.76
C LEU A 220 3.30 -0.08 14.92
N VAL A 221 2.32 0.85 14.97
CA VAL A 221 2.16 1.78 16.10
C VAL A 221 2.02 1.02 17.43
N PHE A 222 1.32 -0.12 17.42
CA PHE A 222 1.13 -0.97 18.61
C PHE A 222 2.31 -1.92 18.85
N ILE A 223 3.02 -2.33 17.80
CA ILE A 223 4.18 -3.23 17.88
C ILE A 223 5.42 -2.48 18.38
N ALA A 224 5.68 -1.26 17.91
CA ALA A 224 6.93 -0.53 18.15
C ALA A 224 7.25 -0.27 19.65
N PRO A 225 6.28 0.01 20.54
CA PRO A 225 6.55 0.13 21.98
C PRO A 225 7.21 -1.11 22.60
N GLY A 226 6.94 -2.32 22.06
CA GLY A 226 7.57 -3.56 22.51
C GLY A 226 9.08 -3.58 22.38
N LEU A 227 9.67 -2.74 21.52
CA LEU A 227 11.12 -2.60 21.38
C LEU A 227 11.78 -2.04 22.66
N LEU A 228 11.04 -1.25 23.44
CA LEU A 228 11.51 -0.73 24.74
C LEU A 228 11.73 -1.82 25.78
N LEU A 229 11.10 -3.00 25.63
CA LEU A 229 11.30 -4.14 26.54
C LEU A 229 12.75 -4.67 26.51
N VAL A 230 13.47 -4.46 25.40
CA VAL A 230 14.91 -4.84 25.32
C VAL A 230 15.79 -3.76 25.92
N ASN A 231 15.43 -2.51 25.81
CA ASN A 231 16.25 -1.38 26.22
C ASN A 231 15.41 -0.24 26.82
N PRO A 232 14.89 -0.43 28.05
CA PRO A 232 13.94 0.50 28.68
C PRO A 232 14.65 1.77 29.22
N ARG A 233 15.07 2.65 28.34
CA ARG A 233 15.74 3.90 28.67
C ARG A 233 15.02 5.08 28.03
N TRP A 234 14.95 6.21 28.71
CA TRP A 234 14.38 7.46 28.16
C TRP A 234 15.01 7.87 26.83
N ARG A 235 16.32 7.68 26.69
CA ARG A 235 17.02 7.93 25.40
C ARG A 235 16.54 7.02 24.29
N SER A 236 16.18 5.78 24.58
CA SER A 236 15.62 4.84 23.59
C SER A 236 14.20 5.25 23.20
N LEU A 237 13.38 5.70 24.16
CA LEU A 237 12.05 6.25 23.88
C LEU A 237 12.17 7.53 23.03
N GLY A 238 13.06 8.47 23.39
CA GLY A 238 13.29 9.69 22.63
C GLY A 238 13.77 9.40 21.20
N TYR A 239 14.61 8.38 21.00
CA TYR A 239 15.02 7.95 19.67
C TYR A 239 13.87 7.38 18.86
N LEU A 240 13.03 6.51 19.45
CA LEU A 240 11.84 5.97 18.81
C LEU A 240 10.88 7.07 18.42
N ALA A 241 10.60 8.00 19.33
CA ALA A 241 9.72 9.15 19.09
C ALA A 241 10.25 10.06 17.98
N ALA A 242 11.58 10.34 17.96
CA ALA A 242 12.20 11.14 16.92
C ALA A 242 12.12 10.48 15.53
N VAL A 243 12.35 9.14 15.43
CA VAL A 243 12.18 8.41 14.17
C VAL A 243 10.72 8.42 13.75
N ALA A 244 9.77 8.22 14.67
CA ALA A 244 8.34 8.24 14.38
C ALA A 244 7.91 9.63 13.86
N LEU A 245 8.32 10.71 14.53
CA LEU A 245 8.01 12.07 14.12
C LEU A 245 8.58 12.42 12.74
N VAL A 246 9.88 12.20 12.52
CA VAL A 246 10.50 12.53 11.25
C VAL A 246 10.00 11.64 10.12
N GLY A 247 9.79 10.35 10.36
CA GLY A 247 9.23 9.42 9.37
C GLY A 247 7.78 9.78 9.00
N PHE A 248 6.97 10.21 9.98
CA PHE A 248 5.64 10.76 9.72
C PHE A 248 5.72 12.06 8.90
N CYS A 249 6.58 13.00 9.26
CA CYS A 249 6.75 14.24 8.50
C CYS A 249 7.18 13.97 7.05
N LEU A 250 8.06 13.00 6.79
CA LEU A 250 8.44 12.61 5.43
C LEU A 250 7.27 12.05 4.59
N SER A 251 6.27 11.47 5.22
CA SER A 251 5.06 10.96 4.56
C SER A 251 3.85 11.89 4.67
N ALA A 252 4.02 13.08 5.29
CA ALA A 252 2.91 13.97 5.65
C ALA A 252 2.18 14.53 4.41
N PHE A 253 2.87 14.70 3.27
CA PHE A 253 2.24 15.11 2.00
C PHE A 253 1.11 14.17 1.57
N TRP A 254 1.16 12.90 1.99
CA TRP A 254 0.16 11.87 1.72
C TRP A 254 -0.70 11.57 2.95
N SER A 255 -0.09 11.38 4.13
CA SER A 255 -0.79 10.92 5.33
C SER A 255 -1.73 11.97 5.93
N LEU A 256 -1.45 13.28 5.78
CA LEU A 256 -2.38 14.32 6.22
C LEU A 256 -3.61 14.45 5.31
N PRO A 257 -3.49 14.55 3.97
CA PRO A 257 -4.65 14.49 3.07
C PRO A 257 -5.47 13.20 3.25
N PHE A 258 -4.81 12.05 3.41
CA PHE A 258 -5.47 10.78 3.71
C PHE A 258 -6.33 10.88 4.98
N ALA A 259 -5.75 11.31 6.10
CA ALA A 259 -6.45 11.38 7.39
C ALA A 259 -7.54 12.46 7.42
N GLY A 260 -7.27 13.62 6.82
CA GLY A 260 -8.18 14.77 6.81
C GLY A 260 -9.40 14.60 5.90
N ASN A 261 -9.38 13.61 5.00
CA ASN A 261 -10.48 13.36 4.06
C ASN A 261 -11.13 11.97 4.22
N LEU A 262 -10.91 11.28 5.34
CA LEU A 262 -11.47 9.93 5.57
C LEU A 262 -13.00 9.87 5.49
N GLU A 263 -13.69 10.95 5.75
CA GLU A 263 -15.15 11.05 5.64
C GLU A 263 -15.67 10.89 4.20
N TRP A 264 -14.80 11.13 3.20
CA TRP A 264 -15.10 11.00 1.77
C TRP A 264 -14.79 9.61 1.21
N THR A 265 -14.61 8.61 2.08
CA THR A 265 -14.37 7.22 1.70
C THR A 265 -15.61 6.37 1.84
N ALA A 266 -15.74 5.33 1.02
CA ALA A 266 -16.76 4.31 1.18
C ALA A 266 -16.28 3.21 2.17
N HIS A 267 -17.21 2.50 2.80
CA HIS A 267 -16.89 1.40 3.70
C HIS A 267 -17.25 0.07 3.05
N MET A 268 -16.27 -0.83 3.00
CA MET A 268 -16.46 -2.19 2.50
C MET A 268 -17.28 -3.05 3.46
N ALA A 269 -18.04 -3.99 2.90
CA ALA A 269 -18.86 -4.94 3.66
C ALA A 269 -18.02 -6.10 4.22
N TRP A 270 -17.04 -5.81 5.07
CA TRP A 270 -16.23 -6.83 5.74
C TRP A 270 -16.86 -7.31 7.03
N ASN A 271 -17.05 -8.64 7.14
CA ASN A 271 -17.44 -9.27 8.40
C ASN A 271 -16.20 -9.51 9.27
N GLN A 272 -16.22 -9.00 10.52
CA GLN A 272 -15.14 -9.26 11.48
C GLN A 272 -15.03 -10.76 11.80
N LEU A 273 -13.80 -11.22 12.01
CA LEU A 273 -13.52 -12.59 12.43
C LEU A 273 -13.66 -12.71 13.95
N HIS A 274 -14.39 -13.72 14.44
CA HIS A 274 -14.69 -13.86 15.87
C HIS A 274 -14.37 -15.26 16.41
N SER A 275 -13.88 -16.19 15.57
CA SER A 275 -13.68 -17.57 16.01
C SER A 275 -12.21 -17.90 16.24
N LEU A 276 -11.95 -18.82 17.20
CA LEU A 276 -10.62 -19.38 17.38
C LEU A 276 -10.15 -20.20 16.17
N LYS A 277 -11.08 -20.73 15.35
CA LYS A 277 -10.74 -21.43 14.10
C LYS A 277 -10.20 -20.48 13.05
N ASP A 278 -10.70 -19.25 13.00
CA ASP A 278 -10.18 -18.21 12.12
C ASP A 278 -8.75 -17.81 12.53
N LEU A 279 -8.50 -17.75 13.85
CA LEU A 279 -7.20 -17.41 14.41
C LEU A 279 -6.18 -18.53 14.36
N LEU A 280 -6.62 -19.81 14.49
CA LEU A 280 -5.76 -21.00 14.51
C LEU A 280 -6.29 -22.06 13.54
N PRO A 281 -6.17 -21.84 12.23
CA PRO A 281 -6.55 -22.86 11.25
C PRO A 281 -5.71 -24.12 11.44
N THR A 282 -6.26 -25.29 11.13
CA THR A 282 -5.64 -26.60 11.37
C THR A 282 -4.24 -26.71 10.78
N ALA A 283 -4.01 -26.12 9.61
CA ALA A 283 -2.69 -26.11 8.95
C ALA A 283 -1.61 -25.35 9.77
N LEU A 284 -2.00 -24.44 10.66
CA LEU A 284 -1.07 -23.68 11.51
C LEU A 284 -0.69 -24.44 12.79
N LEU A 285 -1.44 -25.45 13.21
CA LEU A 285 -1.23 -26.17 14.49
C LEU A 285 0.17 -26.73 14.66
N PRO A 286 0.82 -27.36 13.66
CA PRO A 286 2.21 -27.83 13.80
C PRO A 286 3.19 -26.69 14.07
N VAL A 287 3.02 -25.56 13.38
CA VAL A 287 3.85 -24.36 13.57
C VAL A 287 3.60 -23.77 14.96
N ALA A 288 2.34 -23.67 15.38
CA ALA A 288 1.97 -23.18 16.71
C ALA A 288 2.54 -24.06 17.82
N GLY A 289 2.46 -25.40 17.69
CA GLY A 289 3.04 -26.35 18.64
C GLY A 289 4.56 -26.16 18.76
N LEU A 290 5.26 -26.07 17.64
CA LEU A 290 6.70 -25.79 17.62
C LEU A 290 7.02 -24.39 18.17
N GLY A 291 6.12 -23.41 17.93
CA GLY A 291 6.20 -22.07 18.48
C GLY A 291 6.11 -22.05 20.01
N VAL A 292 5.20 -22.84 20.59
CA VAL A 292 5.09 -23.01 22.06
C VAL A 292 6.38 -23.56 22.64
N VAL A 293 6.99 -24.57 21.99
CA VAL A 293 8.31 -25.08 22.38
C VAL A 293 9.37 -23.98 22.35
N GLY A 294 9.38 -23.16 21.31
CA GLY A 294 10.28 -22.01 21.20
C GLY A 294 10.07 -20.96 22.30
N MET A 295 8.83 -20.62 22.63
CA MET A 295 8.49 -19.73 23.74
C MET A 295 8.94 -20.27 25.08
N ALA A 296 8.61 -21.55 25.38
CA ALA A 296 9.00 -22.20 26.62
C ALA A 296 10.53 -22.20 26.78
N TYR A 297 11.23 -22.49 25.69
CA TYR A 297 12.68 -22.45 25.69
C TYR A 297 13.27 -21.06 25.91
N ALA A 298 12.71 -20.03 25.29
CA ALA A 298 13.13 -18.64 25.46
C ALA A 298 12.94 -18.18 26.92
N VAL A 299 11.82 -18.55 27.53
CA VAL A 299 11.54 -18.28 28.96
C VAL A 299 12.54 -19.00 29.87
N ALA A 300 12.76 -20.30 29.65
CA ALA A 300 13.69 -21.12 30.45
C ALA A 300 15.13 -20.55 30.39
N HIS A 301 15.55 -19.99 29.26
CA HIS A 301 16.89 -19.44 29.07
C HIS A 301 16.96 -17.90 29.25
N LYS A 302 15.85 -17.29 29.69
CA LYS A 302 15.76 -15.85 29.94
C LYS A 302 16.24 -15.00 28.74
N GLU A 303 15.83 -15.37 27.48
CA GLU A 303 16.29 -14.71 26.26
C GLU A 303 15.53 -13.38 26.05
N LYS A 304 16.00 -12.34 26.74
CA LYS A 304 15.39 -11.01 26.73
C LYS A 304 15.31 -10.37 25.34
N LYS A 305 16.15 -10.79 24.37
CA LYS A 305 16.17 -10.26 23.01
C LYS A 305 14.92 -10.64 22.21
N LEU A 306 14.17 -11.66 22.66
CA LEU A 306 12.90 -12.08 22.05
C LEU A 306 11.67 -11.47 22.72
N LEU A 307 11.82 -10.60 23.73
CA LEU A 307 10.67 -9.89 24.32
C LEU A 307 9.85 -9.08 23.31
N PRO A 308 10.45 -8.39 22.31
CA PRO A 308 9.66 -7.76 21.27
C PRO A 308 8.80 -8.73 20.47
N LEU A 309 9.30 -9.95 20.22
CA LEU A 309 8.51 -10.98 19.53
C LEU A 309 7.33 -11.47 20.40
N ALA A 310 7.53 -11.63 21.71
CA ALA A 310 6.44 -11.91 22.64
C ALA A 310 5.40 -10.79 22.67
N TRP A 311 5.86 -9.53 22.63
CA TRP A 311 4.97 -8.38 22.52
C TRP A 311 4.18 -8.37 21.22
N ILE A 312 4.80 -8.64 20.08
CA ILE A 312 4.10 -8.75 18.78
C ILE A 312 2.98 -9.79 18.88
N THR A 313 3.28 -11.00 19.38
CA THR A 313 2.29 -12.07 19.53
C THR A 313 1.12 -11.63 20.41
N PHE A 314 1.42 -11.02 21.57
CA PHE A 314 0.42 -10.55 22.52
C PHE A 314 -0.45 -9.43 21.94
N ILE A 315 0.17 -8.37 21.40
CA ILE A 315 -0.56 -7.18 20.96
C ILE A 315 -1.42 -7.45 19.72
N THR A 316 -0.94 -8.31 18.80
CA THR A 316 -1.72 -8.67 17.61
C THR A 316 -2.90 -9.58 17.97
N LEU A 317 -2.76 -10.45 18.96
CA LEU A 317 -3.87 -11.21 19.53
C LEU A 317 -4.89 -10.27 20.21
N LEU A 318 -4.42 -9.29 20.97
CA LEU A 318 -5.29 -8.31 21.61
C LEU A 318 -6.05 -7.49 20.56
N LEU A 319 -5.37 -6.96 19.55
CA LEU A 319 -6.00 -6.21 18.46
C LEU A 319 -7.05 -7.04 17.71
N PHE A 320 -6.79 -8.33 17.45
CA PHE A 320 -7.77 -9.21 16.82
C PHE A 320 -9.11 -9.25 17.55
N TRP A 321 -9.08 -9.29 18.89
CA TRP A 321 -10.28 -9.37 19.72
C TRP A 321 -10.90 -8.01 20.10
N THR A 322 -10.15 -6.92 20.02
CA THR A 322 -10.59 -5.61 20.52
C THR A 322 -10.86 -4.58 19.42
N LEU A 323 -10.48 -4.85 18.18
CA LEU A 323 -10.82 -3.94 17.07
C LEU A 323 -12.35 -3.89 16.90
N PRO A 324 -12.94 -2.68 16.95
CA PRO A 324 -14.38 -2.52 16.76
C PRO A 324 -14.77 -2.79 15.32
N ASP A 325 -16.05 -3.11 15.12
CA ASP A 325 -16.64 -3.10 13.78
C ASP A 325 -16.50 -1.70 13.17
N GLY A 326 -16.12 -1.65 11.90
CA GLY A 326 -15.89 -0.37 11.23
C GLY A 326 -14.96 -0.46 10.03
N ARG A 327 -14.17 0.60 9.82
CA ARG A 327 -13.32 0.78 8.63
C ARG A 327 -12.16 -0.21 8.54
N LEU A 328 -11.71 -0.77 9.67
CA LEU A 328 -10.57 -1.68 9.70
C LEU A 328 -11.02 -3.12 9.97
N TRP A 329 -10.82 -3.98 8.98
CA TRP A 329 -11.07 -5.41 9.12
C TRP A 329 -10.00 -6.08 9.98
N ASN A 330 -10.40 -6.79 11.07
CA ASN A 330 -9.46 -7.41 12.00
C ASN A 330 -8.61 -8.54 11.37
N ALA A 331 -9.10 -9.15 10.29
CA ALA A 331 -8.32 -10.12 9.51
C ALA A 331 -6.97 -9.55 9.02
N ARG A 332 -6.88 -8.25 8.80
CA ARG A 332 -5.64 -7.56 8.38
C ARG A 332 -4.55 -7.55 9.46
N VAL A 333 -4.88 -7.83 10.72
CA VAL A 333 -3.90 -7.97 11.83
C VAL A 333 -3.36 -9.39 11.93
N VAL A 334 -4.13 -10.39 11.50
CA VAL A 334 -3.83 -11.83 11.64
C VAL A 334 -2.48 -12.24 11.05
N PRO A 335 -2.01 -11.74 9.89
CA PRO A 335 -0.70 -12.08 9.34
C PRO A 335 0.47 -11.80 10.29
N PHE A 336 0.40 -10.75 11.10
CA PHE A 336 1.42 -10.45 12.11
C PHE A 336 1.44 -11.47 13.23
N PHE A 337 0.27 -11.92 13.68
CA PHE A 337 0.16 -13.02 14.65
C PHE A 337 0.72 -14.32 14.08
N TYR A 338 0.29 -14.70 12.86
CA TYR A 338 0.77 -15.91 12.21
C TYR A 338 2.29 -15.90 12.00
N PHE A 339 2.82 -14.78 11.50
CA PHE A 339 4.27 -14.69 11.29
C PHE A 339 5.05 -14.71 12.62
N SER A 340 4.50 -14.12 13.68
CA SER A 340 5.10 -14.22 15.02
C SER A 340 5.19 -15.66 15.49
N LEU A 341 4.17 -16.49 15.25
CA LEU A 341 4.21 -17.93 15.54
C LEU A 341 5.28 -18.66 14.72
N HIS A 342 5.45 -18.31 13.43
CA HIS A 342 6.52 -18.86 12.60
C HIS A 342 7.92 -18.47 13.11
N LEU A 343 8.09 -17.24 13.60
CA LEU A 343 9.35 -16.81 14.21
C LEU A 343 9.63 -17.54 15.54
N TRP A 344 8.61 -17.82 16.34
CA TRP A 344 8.72 -18.68 17.52
C TRP A 344 9.04 -20.11 17.16
N ALA A 345 8.40 -20.65 16.13
CA ALA A 345 8.69 -21.98 15.61
C ALA A 345 10.13 -22.08 15.07
N ALA A 346 10.63 -21.04 14.40
CA ALA A 346 12.02 -20.93 13.98
C ALA A 346 12.99 -21.02 15.18
N TYR A 347 12.64 -20.39 16.29
CA TYR A 347 13.43 -20.47 17.52
C TYR A 347 13.37 -21.86 18.16
N GLY A 348 12.18 -22.48 18.22
CA GLY A 348 11.99 -23.83 18.70
C GLY A 348 12.78 -24.85 17.85
N ALA A 349 12.67 -24.77 16.53
CA ALA A 349 13.43 -25.62 15.61
C ALA A 349 14.94 -25.46 15.77
N ALA A 350 15.43 -24.21 15.88
CA ALA A 350 16.85 -23.92 16.11
C ALA A 350 17.39 -24.64 17.37
N TRP A 351 16.54 -24.88 18.34
CA TRP A 351 16.89 -25.49 19.61
C TRP A 351 16.80 -26.99 19.62
N LEU A 352 15.70 -27.56 19.11
CA LEU A 352 15.49 -29.01 19.02
C LEU A 352 16.61 -29.71 18.25
N VAL A 353 17.25 -28.99 17.37
CA VAL A 353 18.27 -29.50 16.47
C VAL A 353 19.68 -29.43 17.06
N ARG A 354 19.91 -28.57 18.04
CA ARG A 354 21.23 -28.42 18.66
C ARG A 354 21.81 -29.72 19.21
N PRO A 355 21.07 -30.55 19.99
CA PRO A 355 21.57 -31.84 20.46
C PRO A 355 21.93 -32.80 19.31
N PHE A 356 21.07 -32.87 18.29
CA PHE A 356 21.33 -33.68 17.09
C PHE A 356 22.61 -33.23 16.36
N MET A 357 22.83 -31.94 16.24
CA MET A 357 24.05 -31.38 15.63
C MET A 357 25.30 -31.72 16.43
N LEU A 358 25.22 -31.72 17.76
CA LEU A 358 26.33 -32.12 18.63
C LEU A 358 26.64 -33.59 18.46
N MET A 359 25.62 -34.46 18.47
CA MET A 359 25.74 -35.90 18.26
C MET A 359 26.35 -36.21 16.89
N MET A 360 25.88 -35.55 15.81
CA MET A 360 26.44 -35.78 14.47
C MET A 360 27.88 -35.28 14.34
N ARG A 361 28.24 -34.20 15.00
CA ARG A 361 29.63 -33.72 15.07
C ARG A 361 30.54 -34.82 15.70
N ASP A 362 30.10 -35.40 16.79
CA ASP A 362 30.87 -36.38 17.55
C ASP A 362 30.94 -37.74 16.84
N LEU A 363 29.84 -38.15 16.15
CA LEU A 363 29.73 -39.40 15.41
C LEU A 363 30.63 -39.45 14.16
N PHE A 364 30.67 -38.34 13.39
CA PHE A 364 31.37 -38.31 12.10
C PHE A 364 32.80 -37.76 12.16
N ARG A 365 33.32 -37.37 13.33
CA ARG A 365 34.68 -36.81 13.54
C ARG A 365 35.13 -35.81 12.48
N TRP A 366 34.19 -35.09 11.88
CA TRP A 366 34.46 -34.12 10.82
C TRP A 366 35.11 -32.86 11.40
N ARG A 367 36.44 -32.85 11.50
CA ARG A 367 37.24 -31.77 12.08
C ARG A 367 37.15 -30.45 11.29
N GLY A 368 36.54 -30.42 10.08
CA GLY A 368 36.49 -29.23 9.25
C GLY A 368 35.10 -28.71 8.92
N ILE A 369 34.04 -29.51 8.99
CA ILE A 369 32.65 -29.12 8.69
C ILE A 369 31.84 -29.32 9.95
N THR A 370 31.62 -28.25 10.72
CA THR A 370 30.74 -28.32 11.89
C THR A 370 29.33 -28.67 11.43
N GLY A 371 28.62 -29.57 12.13
CA GLY A 371 27.25 -29.97 11.79
C GLY A 371 26.28 -28.78 11.60
N ARG A 372 26.59 -27.61 12.17
CA ARG A 372 25.96 -26.32 11.94
C ARG A 372 25.93 -25.89 10.45
N ARG A 373 26.95 -26.24 9.67
CA ARG A 373 27.10 -25.79 8.27
C ARG A 373 26.20 -26.58 7.31
N VAL A 374 25.84 -27.82 7.64
CA VAL A 374 25.01 -28.68 6.77
C VAL A 374 23.55 -28.66 7.15
N TYR A 375 23.25 -28.49 8.43
CA TYR A 375 21.91 -28.65 8.96
C TYR A 375 20.91 -27.56 8.45
N VAL A 376 21.24 -26.29 8.55
CA VAL A 376 20.29 -25.22 8.15
C VAL A 376 19.97 -25.27 6.66
N PRO A 377 20.93 -25.45 5.74
CA PRO A 377 20.63 -25.72 4.35
C PRO A 377 19.74 -26.96 4.14
N LEU A 378 20.01 -28.03 4.87
CA LEU A 378 19.20 -29.27 4.79
C LEU A 378 17.74 -29.01 5.19
N VAL A 379 17.52 -28.33 6.31
CA VAL A 379 16.16 -27.93 6.73
C VAL A 379 15.50 -27.04 5.68
N ALA A 380 16.23 -26.08 5.10
CA ALA A 380 15.70 -25.23 4.04
C ALA A 380 15.29 -26.05 2.81
N VAL A 381 16.08 -27.03 2.40
CA VAL A 381 15.76 -27.93 1.28
C VAL A 381 14.57 -28.82 1.60
N VAL A 382 14.53 -29.43 2.81
CA VAL A 382 13.43 -30.31 3.21
C VAL A 382 12.12 -29.55 3.31
N LEU A 383 12.11 -28.39 4.00
CA LEU A 383 10.90 -27.56 4.07
C LEU A 383 10.52 -26.98 2.71
N GLY A 384 11.51 -26.61 1.88
CA GLY A 384 11.28 -26.19 0.50
C GLY A 384 10.59 -27.29 -0.32
N ALA A 385 11.05 -28.54 -0.20
CA ALA A 385 10.42 -29.68 -0.86
C ALA A 385 8.98 -29.91 -0.34
N VAL A 386 8.76 -29.85 0.97
CA VAL A 386 7.42 -30.00 1.56
C VAL A 386 6.46 -28.94 1.02
N VAL A 387 6.86 -27.66 1.01
CA VAL A 387 5.96 -26.61 0.52
C VAL A 387 5.74 -26.70 -0.99
N ILE A 388 6.71 -27.16 -1.78
CA ILE A 388 6.52 -27.44 -3.21
C ILE A 388 5.47 -28.53 -3.40
N MET A 389 5.50 -29.58 -2.61
CA MET A 389 4.57 -30.71 -2.72
C MET A 389 3.16 -30.39 -2.20
N THR A 390 3.00 -29.38 -1.37
CA THR A 390 1.72 -29.06 -0.68
C THR A 390 1.08 -27.76 -1.13
N SER A 391 1.66 -27.00 -2.06
CA SER A 391 1.21 -25.66 -2.41
C SER A 391 0.71 -25.52 -3.85
N ASP A 392 -0.13 -26.46 -4.30
CA ASP A 392 -0.69 -26.48 -5.67
C ASP A 392 -1.55 -25.25 -5.98
N THR A 393 -2.34 -24.77 -5.01
CA THR A 393 -3.17 -23.57 -5.17
C THR A 393 -2.30 -22.34 -5.47
N ALA A 394 -1.22 -22.14 -4.72
CA ALA A 394 -0.30 -21.04 -4.97
C ALA A 394 0.36 -21.17 -6.36
N ALA A 395 0.79 -22.38 -6.74
CA ALA A 395 1.42 -22.62 -8.04
C ALA A 395 0.46 -22.35 -9.22
N SER A 396 -0.79 -22.77 -9.10
CA SER A 396 -1.81 -22.56 -10.15
C SER A 396 -2.19 -21.09 -10.25
N TRP A 397 -2.38 -20.40 -9.13
CA TRP A 397 -2.75 -19.00 -9.10
C TRP A 397 -1.61 -18.08 -9.57
N ILE A 398 -0.35 -18.36 -9.22
CA ILE A 398 0.81 -17.65 -9.79
C ILE A 398 0.83 -17.78 -11.31
N ARG A 399 0.63 -18.99 -11.83
CA ARG A 399 0.58 -19.22 -13.29
C ARG A 399 -0.55 -18.40 -13.90
N TRP A 400 -1.73 -18.41 -13.29
CA TRP A 400 -2.89 -17.66 -13.75
C TRP A 400 -2.61 -16.16 -13.85
N ASN A 401 -2.09 -15.56 -12.77
CA ASN A 401 -1.83 -14.11 -12.75
C ASN A 401 -0.70 -13.70 -13.70
N TYR A 402 0.44 -14.39 -13.64
CA TYR A 402 1.64 -13.96 -14.35
C TYR A 402 1.70 -14.41 -15.81
N SER A 403 0.82 -15.31 -16.27
CA SER A 403 0.59 -15.50 -17.71
C SER A 403 -0.03 -14.27 -18.38
N GLY A 404 -0.67 -13.41 -17.58
CA GLY A 404 -1.32 -12.18 -18.02
C GLY A 404 -2.67 -12.39 -18.69
N TYR A 405 -3.29 -11.29 -19.11
CA TYR A 405 -4.49 -11.31 -19.96
C TYR A 405 -4.18 -12.00 -21.28
N GLU A 406 -3.02 -11.72 -21.87
CA GLU A 406 -2.51 -12.29 -23.14
C GLU A 406 -2.34 -13.82 -23.08
N GLY A 407 -2.18 -14.37 -21.89
CA GLY A 407 -2.07 -15.82 -21.67
C GLY A 407 -3.39 -16.55 -21.46
N LYS A 408 -4.54 -15.87 -21.54
CA LYS A 408 -5.86 -16.51 -21.44
C LYS A 408 -6.32 -17.04 -22.80
N ALA A 409 -7.10 -18.11 -22.78
CA ALA A 409 -7.67 -18.69 -24.00
C ALA A 409 -8.60 -17.70 -24.74
N THR A 410 -9.23 -16.82 -23.99
CA THR A 410 -10.19 -15.80 -24.45
C THR A 410 -9.53 -14.45 -24.78
N TRP A 411 -8.20 -14.36 -24.77
CA TRP A 411 -7.46 -13.10 -25.01
C TRP A 411 -7.92 -12.36 -26.26
N TRP A 412 -8.09 -13.05 -27.38
CA TRP A 412 -8.43 -12.39 -28.65
C TRP A 412 -9.81 -11.73 -28.60
N GLN A 413 -10.76 -12.37 -27.95
CA GLN A 413 -12.10 -11.79 -27.73
C GLN A 413 -12.05 -10.58 -26.80
N TYR A 414 -11.31 -10.70 -25.69
CA TYR A 414 -11.09 -9.59 -24.76
C TYR A 414 -10.43 -8.38 -25.46
N LYS A 415 -9.43 -8.66 -26.28
CA LYS A 415 -8.74 -7.64 -27.07
C LYS A 415 -9.67 -6.97 -28.07
N GLU A 416 -10.44 -7.74 -28.83
CA GLU A 416 -11.41 -7.20 -29.80
C GLU A 416 -12.44 -6.29 -29.16
N ILE A 417 -12.94 -6.63 -27.95
CA ILE A 417 -13.87 -5.80 -27.18
C ILE A 417 -13.18 -4.46 -26.82
N ASN A 418 -11.98 -4.50 -26.27
CA ASN A 418 -11.27 -3.29 -25.87
C ASN A 418 -10.85 -2.44 -27.08
N ASP A 419 -10.36 -3.06 -28.16
CA ASP A 419 -10.03 -2.36 -29.41
C ASP A 419 -11.27 -1.63 -29.98
N TYR A 420 -12.46 -2.25 -29.94
CA TYR A 420 -13.69 -1.62 -30.36
C TYR A 420 -14.10 -0.47 -29.43
N LEU A 421 -14.04 -0.67 -28.11
CA LEU A 421 -14.32 0.38 -27.13
C LEU A 421 -13.42 1.60 -27.38
N ASP A 422 -12.15 1.40 -27.73
CA ASP A 422 -11.22 2.49 -28.03
C ASP A 422 -11.60 3.30 -29.29
N THR A 423 -12.37 2.71 -30.23
CA THR A 423 -12.84 3.42 -31.43
C THR A 423 -14.07 4.30 -31.17
N LEU A 424 -14.77 4.12 -30.04
CA LEU A 424 -16.01 4.85 -29.77
C LEU A 424 -15.74 6.33 -29.52
N SER A 425 -16.59 7.18 -30.11
CA SER A 425 -16.50 8.62 -30.03
C SER A 425 -17.91 9.23 -29.84
N PRO A 426 -18.06 10.24 -28.96
CA PRO A 426 -17.02 10.77 -28.04
C PRO A 426 -16.58 9.73 -27.00
N PRO A 427 -15.37 9.85 -26.41
CA PRO A 427 -15.01 9.07 -25.25
C PRO A 427 -16.00 9.27 -24.10
N GLY A 428 -16.28 8.22 -23.35
CA GLY A 428 -17.27 8.27 -22.27
C GLY A 428 -17.11 7.12 -21.27
N ARG A 429 -18.05 7.02 -20.35
CA ARG A 429 -18.04 5.99 -19.32
C ARG A 429 -18.65 4.70 -19.85
N VAL A 430 -18.03 3.59 -19.51
CA VAL A 430 -18.51 2.23 -19.81
C VAL A 430 -19.03 1.60 -18.53
N MET A 431 -20.26 1.10 -18.55
CA MET A 431 -20.80 0.20 -17.55
C MET A 431 -20.61 -1.23 -18.02
N VAL A 432 -20.32 -2.15 -17.11
CA VAL A 432 -20.11 -3.56 -17.43
C VAL A 432 -21.03 -4.43 -16.57
N GLU A 433 -21.69 -5.40 -17.17
CA GLU A 433 -22.42 -6.43 -16.44
C GLU A 433 -21.43 -7.27 -15.63
N HIS A 434 -21.54 -7.24 -14.30
CA HIS A 434 -20.68 -8.00 -13.40
C HIS A 434 -21.10 -9.47 -13.28
N GLY A 435 -20.12 -10.38 -13.13
CA GLY A 435 -20.36 -11.78 -12.80
C GLY A 435 -19.13 -12.67 -13.03
N GLN A 436 -19.26 -13.92 -12.56
CA GLN A 436 -18.18 -14.92 -12.63
C GLN A 436 -17.75 -15.28 -14.06
N LYS A 437 -18.62 -15.06 -15.05
CA LYS A 437 -18.29 -15.27 -16.47
C LYS A 437 -17.05 -14.50 -16.91
N LEU A 438 -16.85 -13.30 -16.40
CA LEU A 438 -15.70 -12.47 -16.73
C LEU A 438 -14.36 -13.05 -16.27
N ASP A 439 -14.37 -14.07 -15.37
CA ASP A 439 -13.15 -14.74 -14.92
C ASP A 439 -12.40 -15.44 -16.07
N GLU A 440 -13.10 -15.77 -17.16
CA GLU A 440 -12.46 -16.31 -18.37
C GLU A 440 -11.39 -15.37 -18.98
N PHE A 441 -11.51 -14.05 -18.74
CA PHE A 441 -10.52 -13.04 -19.12
C PHE A 441 -9.40 -12.86 -18.09
N GLY A 442 -9.50 -13.48 -16.91
CA GLY A 442 -8.47 -13.46 -15.89
C GLY A 442 -8.94 -13.10 -14.49
N THR A 443 -10.10 -12.44 -14.36
CA THR A 443 -10.74 -12.07 -13.10
C THR A 443 -12.20 -11.69 -13.37
N PRO A 444 -13.14 -11.88 -12.42
CA PRO A 444 -14.51 -11.34 -12.54
C PRO A 444 -14.56 -9.82 -12.72
N ARG A 445 -13.43 -9.13 -12.52
CA ARG A 445 -13.23 -7.68 -12.60
C ARG A 445 -12.36 -7.29 -13.80
N ALA A 446 -12.37 -8.11 -14.87
CA ALA A 446 -11.44 -7.96 -15.99
C ALA A 446 -11.56 -6.62 -16.74
N PHE A 447 -12.69 -5.92 -16.65
CA PHE A 447 -12.92 -4.64 -17.31
C PHE A 447 -12.69 -3.40 -16.43
N GLU A 448 -12.26 -3.56 -15.17
CA GLU A 448 -11.78 -2.43 -14.36
C GLU A 448 -10.54 -1.75 -14.97
N ILE A 449 -9.83 -2.47 -15.84
CA ILE A 449 -8.63 -1.98 -16.54
C ILE A 449 -8.96 -1.30 -17.89
N ILE A 450 -10.23 -1.05 -18.24
CA ILE A 450 -10.61 -0.35 -19.49
C ILE A 450 -9.78 0.93 -19.72
N PRO A 451 -9.59 1.83 -18.73
CA PRO A 451 -8.82 3.06 -18.96
C PRO A 451 -7.32 2.84 -19.23
N TYR A 452 -6.80 1.64 -18.96
CA TYR A 452 -5.43 1.26 -19.34
C TYR A 452 -5.32 0.84 -20.81
N TRP A 453 -6.35 0.17 -21.34
CA TRP A 453 -6.36 -0.34 -22.71
C TRP A 453 -6.92 0.64 -23.73
N THR A 454 -7.79 1.57 -23.29
CA THR A 454 -8.63 2.40 -24.16
C THR A 454 -8.65 3.86 -23.68
N ARG A 455 -9.24 4.74 -24.49
CA ARG A 455 -9.54 6.13 -24.11
C ARG A 455 -10.87 6.28 -23.35
N GLN A 456 -11.54 5.17 -23.04
CA GLN A 456 -12.80 5.20 -22.30
C GLN A 456 -12.55 5.17 -20.81
N ASP A 457 -13.41 5.86 -20.06
CA ASP A 457 -13.53 5.70 -18.61
C ASP A 457 -14.43 4.48 -18.29
N THR A 458 -14.41 4.01 -17.04
CA THR A 458 -15.35 2.97 -16.60
C THR A 458 -15.94 3.34 -15.24
N MET A 459 -17.15 2.85 -14.98
CA MET A 459 -17.73 2.92 -13.65
C MET A 459 -17.15 1.88 -12.70
N GLU A 460 -16.45 0.88 -13.22
CA GLU A 460 -15.77 -0.14 -12.43
C GLU A 460 -14.41 0.34 -11.90
N GLY A 461 -13.97 -0.20 -10.76
CA GLY A 461 -12.64 0.09 -10.21
C GLY A 461 -12.34 -0.71 -8.95
N THR A 462 -11.07 -1.09 -8.76
CA THR A 462 -10.66 -1.89 -7.60
C THR A 462 -10.51 -1.08 -6.31
N LEU A 463 -10.32 0.24 -6.41
CA LEU A 463 -10.14 1.12 -5.25
C LEU A 463 -11.48 1.71 -4.79
N MET A 464 -12.48 0.86 -4.58
CA MET A 464 -13.85 1.28 -4.29
C MET A 464 -13.99 2.05 -2.97
N GLU A 465 -13.14 1.78 -1.97
CA GLU A 465 -13.12 2.56 -0.73
C GLU A 465 -12.67 4.01 -0.95
N ALA A 466 -11.88 4.25 -2.00
CA ALA A 466 -11.34 5.58 -2.31
C ALA A 466 -12.33 6.47 -3.06
N SER A 467 -13.52 5.97 -3.43
CA SER A 467 -14.54 6.72 -4.16
C SER A 467 -15.83 6.86 -3.37
N TYR A 468 -16.27 8.10 -3.20
CA TYR A 468 -17.57 8.39 -2.60
C TYR A 468 -18.75 7.98 -3.50
N THR A 469 -18.51 7.94 -4.83
CA THR A 469 -19.48 7.52 -5.86
C THR A 469 -19.66 6.01 -5.95
N ALA A 470 -18.75 5.21 -5.38
CA ALA A 470 -18.79 3.74 -5.49
C ALA A 470 -20.12 3.13 -5.02
N ALA A 471 -20.76 3.69 -3.98
CA ALA A 471 -22.06 3.20 -3.49
C ALA A 471 -23.14 3.24 -4.59
N PHE A 472 -23.20 4.33 -5.35
CA PHE A 472 -24.20 4.53 -6.42
C PHE A 472 -23.86 3.67 -7.65
N HIS A 473 -22.57 3.50 -7.95
CA HIS A 473 -22.16 2.54 -8.97
C HIS A 473 -22.63 1.12 -8.63
N PHE A 474 -22.43 0.63 -7.39
CA PHE A 474 -22.83 -0.74 -7.03
C PHE A 474 -24.34 -0.93 -6.96
N ILE A 475 -25.13 0.13 -6.71
CA ILE A 475 -26.59 0.09 -6.90
C ILE A 475 -26.91 -0.14 -8.38
N ASN A 476 -26.34 0.67 -9.27
CA ASN A 476 -26.55 0.55 -10.71
C ASN A 476 -26.04 -0.81 -11.24
N GLN A 477 -24.91 -1.32 -10.71
CA GLN A 477 -24.43 -2.67 -11.02
C GLN A 477 -25.45 -3.76 -10.61
N ALA A 478 -26.13 -3.60 -9.46
CA ALA A 478 -27.13 -4.56 -9.00
C ALA A 478 -28.38 -4.56 -9.91
N GLU A 479 -28.75 -3.42 -10.47
CA GLU A 479 -29.86 -3.29 -11.43
C GLU A 479 -29.53 -3.91 -12.80
N LEU A 480 -28.23 -3.94 -13.16
CA LEU A 480 -27.74 -4.33 -14.49
C LEU A 480 -27.04 -5.69 -14.52
N SER A 481 -26.95 -6.39 -13.39
CA SER A 481 -26.18 -7.63 -13.29
C SER A 481 -26.92 -8.71 -12.51
N LYS A 482 -26.94 -9.94 -13.03
CA LYS A 482 -27.48 -11.11 -12.31
C LYS A 482 -26.66 -11.48 -11.07
N GLN A 483 -25.37 -11.18 -11.06
CA GLN A 483 -24.41 -11.53 -10.02
C GLN A 483 -23.65 -10.28 -9.55
N ALA A 484 -24.38 -9.31 -9.01
CA ALA A 484 -23.79 -8.08 -8.49
C ALA A 484 -22.90 -8.34 -7.26
N SER A 485 -21.88 -7.54 -7.07
CA SER A 485 -20.90 -7.75 -5.99
C SER A 485 -21.38 -7.26 -4.62
N ASN A 486 -22.30 -6.29 -4.55
CA ASN A 486 -22.84 -5.70 -3.30
C ASN A 486 -21.73 -5.28 -2.30
N ALA A 487 -20.72 -4.57 -2.79
CA ALA A 487 -19.44 -4.42 -2.10
C ALA A 487 -19.46 -3.41 -0.94
N ILE A 488 -20.38 -2.45 -0.91
CA ILE A 488 -20.40 -1.36 0.08
C ILE A 488 -21.43 -1.66 1.19
N ILE A 489 -20.99 -1.54 2.45
CA ILE A 489 -21.87 -1.79 3.60
C ILE A 489 -22.91 -0.66 3.78
N GLY A 490 -24.11 -1.04 4.24
CA GLY A 490 -25.20 -0.10 4.56
C GLY A 490 -25.95 0.40 3.34
N VAL A 491 -25.67 -0.11 2.14
CA VAL A 491 -26.37 0.22 0.91
C VAL A 491 -27.55 -0.75 0.70
N LYS A 492 -28.70 -0.21 0.32
CA LYS A 492 -29.86 -1.00 -0.10
C LYS A 492 -29.69 -1.38 -1.57
N TYR A 493 -29.34 -2.64 -1.82
CA TYR A 493 -29.15 -3.12 -3.19
C TYR A 493 -30.48 -3.60 -3.78
N PRO A 494 -30.90 -3.05 -4.95
CA PRO A 494 -32.05 -3.55 -5.68
C PRO A 494 -31.76 -4.92 -6.31
N THR A 495 -32.81 -5.56 -6.81
CA THR A 495 -32.69 -6.72 -7.71
C THR A 495 -32.52 -6.26 -9.15
N LEU A 496 -32.19 -7.20 -10.05
CA LEU A 496 -32.03 -6.92 -11.48
C LEU A 496 -33.29 -6.20 -12.03
N ASN A 497 -33.08 -4.99 -12.55
CA ASN A 497 -34.08 -4.11 -13.16
C ASN A 497 -33.40 -3.24 -14.23
N VAL A 498 -33.25 -3.80 -15.44
CA VAL A 498 -32.49 -3.14 -16.52
C VAL A 498 -33.09 -1.78 -16.93
N PRO A 499 -34.42 -1.60 -17.02
CA PRO A 499 -34.99 -0.26 -17.32
C PRO A 499 -34.59 0.81 -16.32
N GLN A 500 -34.61 0.51 -15.00
CA GLN A 500 -34.16 1.43 -13.95
C GLN A 500 -32.64 1.67 -14.04
N GLY A 501 -31.88 0.59 -14.27
CA GLY A 501 -30.44 0.70 -14.49
C GLY A 501 -30.06 1.62 -15.66
N ILE A 502 -30.85 1.62 -16.75
CA ILE A 502 -30.70 2.54 -17.88
C ILE A 502 -30.99 3.98 -17.46
N THR A 503 -32.02 4.22 -16.64
CA THR A 503 -32.31 5.55 -16.09
C THR A 503 -31.12 6.08 -15.28
N HIS A 504 -30.54 5.24 -14.43
CA HIS A 504 -29.35 5.60 -13.66
C HIS A 504 -28.10 5.79 -14.53
N MET A 505 -27.93 5.01 -15.61
CA MET A 505 -26.86 5.29 -16.59
C MET A 505 -27.01 6.64 -17.26
N GLN A 506 -28.22 7.07 -17.63
CA GLN A 506 -28.47 8.41 -18.18
C GLN A 506 -28.13 9.49 -17.16
N LEU A 507 -28.55 9.32 -15.90
CA LEU A 507 -28.24 10.23 -14.80
C LEU A 507 -26.74 10.38 -14.58
N MET A 508 -26.00 9.25 -14.59
CA MET A 508 -24.56 9.19 -14.36
C MET A 508 -23.72 9.52 -15.59
N ASN A 509 -24.36 9.89 -16.71
CA ASN A 509 -23.70 10.12 -18.01
C ASN A 509 -22.83 8.93 -18.43
N ILE A 510 -23.44 7.75 -18.52
CA ILE A 510 -22.81 6.48 -18.94
C ILE A 510 -23.34 6.11 -20.32
N PRO A 511 -22.65 6.48 -21.42
CA PRO A 511 -23.14 6.25 -22.78
C PRO A 511 -22.96 4.83 -23.29
N TYR A 512 -22.18 3.96 -22.63
CA TYR A 512 -21.89 2.63 -23.15
C TYR A 512 -22.12 1.55 -22.09
N PHE A 513 -22.74 0.45 -22.50
CA PHE A 513 -23.00 -0.72 -21.65
C PHE A 513 -22.55 -2.01 -22.32
N LEU A 514 -21.61 -2.70 -21.67
CA LEU A 514 -21.14 -4.02 -22.05
C LEU A 514 -21.86 -5.08 -21.20
N CYS A 515 -22.64 -5.96 -21.84
CA CYS A 515 -23.33 -7.03 -21.15
C CYS A 515 -23.27 -8.35 -21.93
N TYR A 516 -23.62 -9.47 -21.27
CA TYR A 516 -23.45 -10.79 -21.86
C TYR A 516 -24.58 -11.79 -21.49
N SER A 517 -25.28 -11.61 -20.37
CA SER A 517 -26.36 -12.58 -20.02
C SER A 517 -27.57 -12.38 -20.90
N GLU A 518 -28.22 -13.47 -21.30
CA GLU A 518 -29.36 -13.45 -22.21
C GLU A 518 -30.51 -12.58 -21.68
N GLU A 519 -30.71 -12.59 -20.36
CA GLU A 519 -31.76 -11.82 -19.70
C GLU A 519 -31.50 -10.30 -19.81
N VAL A 520 -30.28 -9.87 -19.50
CA VAL A 520 -29.86 -8.44 -19.59
C VAL A 520 -29.87 -7.99 -21.05
N VAL A 521 -29.28 -8.78 -21.95
CA VAL A 521 -29.25 -8.48 -23.39
C VAL A 521 -30.68 -8.38 -23.98
N SER A 522 -31.61 -9.27 -23.56
CA SER A 522 -33.00 -9.23 -24.04
C SER A 522 -33.73 -7.99 -23.51
N ALA A 523 -33.51 -7.63 -22.24
CA ALA A 523 -34.09 -6.43 -21.64
C ALA A 523 -33.57 -5.15 -22.31
N CYS A 524 -32.26 -5.05 -22.58
CA CYS A 524 -31.69 -3.95 -23.34
C CYS A 524 -32.24 -3.80 -24.74
N LYS A 525 -32.43 -4.94 -25.46
CA LYS A 525 -33.05 -4.92 -26.81
C LYS A 525 -34.51 -4.48 -26.81
N ALA A 526 -35.20 -4.66 -25.70
CA ALA A 526 -36.61 -4.27 -25.54
C ALA A 526 -36.75 -2.77 -25.13
N ASP A 527 -35.70 -2.14 -24.59
CA ASP A 527 -35.75 -0.77 -24.16
C ASP A 527 -35.29 0.17 -25.31
N PRO A 528 -36.13 1.12 -25.77
CA PRO A 528 -35.81 2.00 -26.86
C PRO A 528 -34.63 2.98 -26.55
N ARG A 529 -34.22 3.10 -25.29
CA ARG A 529 -33.10 3.92 -24.87
C ARG A 529 -31.76 3.19 -25.03
N ALA A 530 -31.75 1.89 -25.36
CA ALA A 530 -30.52 1.10 -25.55
C ALA A 530 -30.40 0.63 -27.02
N GLU A 531 -29.41 1.16 -27.73
CA GLU A 531 -29.10 0.81 -29.12
C GLU A 531 -27.95 -0.19 -29.18
N LEU A 532 -28.16 -1.38 -29.75
CA LEU A 532 -27.08 -2.36 -29.96
C LEU A 532 -26.12 -1.85 -31.03
N ILE A 533 -24.84 -1.58 -30.65
CA ILE A 533 -23.81 -1.08 -31.55
C ILE A 533 -22.75 -2.09 -31.95
N ALA A 534 -22.51 -3.13 -31.13
CA ALA A 534 -21.55 -4.20 -31.43
C ALA A 534 -21.87 -5.51 -30.73
N ARG A 535 -21.33 -6.63 -31.27
CA ARG A 535 -21.43 -7.96 -30.68
C ARG A 535 -20.14 -8.76 -30.88
N PHE A 536 -19.63 -9.37 -29.81
CA PHE A 536 -18.45 -10.21 -29.77
C PHE A 536 -18.80 -11.55 -29.10
N GLY A 537 -19.26 -12.53 -29.91
CA GLY A 537 -19.78 -13.77 -29.37
C GLY A 537 -21.02 -13.57 -28.50
N GLU A 538 -20.89 -13.82 -27.20
CA GLU A 538 -21.95 -13.59 -26.19
C GLU A 538 -21.98 -12.14 -25.70
N TYR A 539 -20.90 -11.40 -25.84
CA TYR A 539 -20.79 -10.02 -25.36
C TYR A 539 -21.42 -9.03 -26.34
N HIS A 540 -22.21 -8.12 -25.78
CA HIS A 540 -22.95 -7.10 -26.52
C HIS A 540 -22.62 -5.72 -25.97
N ILE A 541 -22.38 -4.74 -26.85
CA ILE A 541 -22.19 -3.36 -26.47
C ILE A 541 -23.39 -2.55 -26.93
N PHE A 542 -24.03 -1.89 -25.97
CA PHE A 542 -25.15 -1.00 -26.22
C PHE A 542 -24.71 0.45 -26.03
N ARG A 543 -25.23 1.34 -26.88
CA ARG A 543 -25.21 2.81 -26.67
C ARG A 543 -26.47 3.20 -25.93
N ILE A 544 -26.33 3.99 -24.86
CA ILE A 544 -27.46 4.52 -24.08
C ILE A 544 -27.81 5.90 -24.61
N ILE A 545 -29.01 6.02 -25.13
CA ILE A 545 -29.57 7.25 -25.70
C ILE A 545 -30.09 8.14 -24.56
N GLY A 546 -29.92 9.47 -24.67
CA GLY A 546 -30.43 10.43 -23.68
C GLY A 546 -29.45 10.77 -22.56
N THR A 547 -28.16 10.41 -22.70
CA THR A 547 -27.08 10.98 -21.88
C THR A 547 -26.86 12.45 -22.26
N THR A 548 -26.60 13.35 -21.28
CA THR A 548 -26.62 14.81 -21.46
C THR A 548 -25.23 15.46 -21.31
N GLY A 549 -24.15 14.69 -21.28
CA GLY A 549 -22.81 15.21 -21.04
C GLY A 549 -22.47 15.33 -19.55
N TYR A 550 -21.35 16.01 -19.26
CA TYR A 550 -20.84 16.19 -17.89
C TYR A 550 -21.48 17.38 -17.18
N VAL A 551 -22.02 18.35 -17.93
CA VAL A 551 -22.64 19.57 -17.40
C VAL A 551 -24.07 19.68 -17.89
N GLU A 552 -25.01 19.84 -16.98
CA GLU A 552 -26.45 19.95 -17.29
C GLU A 552 -27.07 21.07 -16.47
N VAL A 553 -27.86 21.96 -17.13
CA VAL A 553 -28.72 22.89 -16.39
C VAL A 553 -29.82 22.07 -15.70
N MET A 554 -30.00 22.25 -14.41
CA MET A 554 -30.99 21.47 -13.66
C MET A 554 -32.41 21.74 -14.12
N LYS A 555 -33.27 20.71 -14.16
CA LYS A 555 -34.67 20.86 -14.59
C LYS A 555 -35.54 21.53 -13.52
N ASN A 556 -35.30 21.13 -12.27
CA ASN A 556 -35.93 21.73 -11.09
C ASN A 556 -34.89 22.42 -10.23
N GLN A 557 -35.33 23.42 -9.45
CA GLN A 557 -34.52 24.03 -8.41
C GLN A 557 -34.07 22.93 -7.42
N PRO A 558 -32.78 22.84 -7.10
CA PRO A 558 -32.33 21.90 -6.07
C PRO A 558 -32.92 22.27 -4.72
N VAL A 559 -33.05 21.28 -3.87
CA VAL A 559 -33.47 21.50 -2.48
C VAL A 559 -32.28 21.32 -1.55
N ARG A 560 -32.10 22.23 -0.59
CA ARG A 560 -31.00 22.14 0.36
C ARG A 560 -31.37 21.33 1.59
N VAL A 561 -30.42 20.48 2.03
CA VAL A 561 -30.60 19.61 3.17
C VAL A 561 -29.45 19.81 4.16
N SER A 562 -29.82 20.16 5.40
CA SER A 562 -28.86 20.31 6.49
C SER A 562 -28.83 19.03 7.34
N LEU A 563 -27.68 18.32 7.33
CA LEU A 563 -27.45 17.11 8.11
C LEU A 563 -25.93 16.91 8.30
N PRO A 564 -25.50 16.05 9.28
CA PRO A 564 -24.10 15.65 9.34
C PRO A 564 -23.63 15.01 8.03
N GLN A 565 -22.45 15.38 7.57
CA GLN A 565 -21.91 14.96 6.26
C GLN A 565 -21.84 13.42 6.14
N GLU A 566 -21.54 12.71 7.22
CA GLU A 566 -21.51 11.25 7.28
C GLU A 566 -22.86 10.57 6.96
N LYS A 567 -23.98 11.28 7.11
CA LYS A 567 -25.33 10.80 6.78
C LYS A 567 -25.77 11.14 5.36
N TRP A 568 -25.00 11.96 4.63
CA TRP A 568 -25.36 12.38 3.29
C TRP A 568 -25.54 11.19 2.35
N ARG A 569 -24.58 10.25 2.37
CA ARG A 569 -24.61 9.08 1.49
C ARG A 569 -25.92 8.28 1.63
N ASP A 570 -26.30 8.00 2.88
CA ASP A 570 -27.47 7.14 3.15
C ASP A 570 -28.76 7.82 2.67
N MET A 571 -28.90 9.12 2.89
CA MET A 571 -30.00 9.93 2.38
C MET A 571 -30.00 10.03 0.85
N ALA A 572 -28.83 10.25 0.24
CA ALA A 572 -28.71 10.33 -1.21
C ALA A 572 -28.95 8.97 -1.88
N VAL A 573 -28.70 7.84 -1.20
CA VAL A 573 -29.09 6.49 -1.66
C VAL A 573 -30.61 6.35 -1.68
N ASP A 574 -31.31 6.78 -0.63
CA ASP A 574 -32.78 6.73 -0.63
C ASP A 574 -33.39 7.59 -1.75
N TRP A 575 -32.83 8.78 -2.00
CA TRP A 575 -33.19 9.64 -3.15
C TRP A 575 -32.89 8.94 -4.48
N TYR A 576 -31.71 8.32 -4.64
CA TYR A 576 -31.27 7.69 -5.89
C TYR A 576 -32.15 6.49 -6.29
N LEU A 577 -32.68 5.75 -5.32
CA LEU A 577 -33.54 4.59 -5.55
C LEU A 577 -34.97 4.96 -5.96
N ASN A 578 -35.37 6.23 -5.86
CA ASN A 578 -36.69 6.70 -6.25
C ASN A 578 -36.62 7.45 -7.60
N GLU A 579 -37.00 6.80 -8.68
CA GLU A 579 -36.93 7.39 -10.03
C GLU A 579 -37.69 8.69 -10.19
N ASP A 580 -38.79 8.88 -9.46
CA ASP A 580 -39.62 10.09 -9.52
C ASP A 580 -38.90 11.32 -8.96
N ASP A 581 -37.84 11.15 -8.16
CA ASP A 581 -37.12 12.24 -7.52
C ASP A 581 -35.87 12.69 -8.29
N LEU A 582 -35.39 11.91 -9.26
CA LEU A 582 -34.11 12.10 -9.94
C LEU A 582 -34.01 13.40 -10.74
N ASP A 583 -35.14 14.07 -11.04
CA ASP A 583 -35.19 15.39 -11.68
C ASP A 583 -35.02 16.58 -10.72
N THR A 584 -35.03 16.32 -9.41
CA THR A 584 -34.92 17.34 -8.35
C THR A 584 -33.73 17.04 -7.45
N PRO A 585 -32.52 17.55 -7.76
CA PRO A 585 -31.31 17.27 -7.00
C PRO A 585 -31.38 17.79 -5.57
N LEU A 586 -30.78 17.03 -4.64
CA LEU A 586 -30.48 17.48 -3.29
C LEU A 586 -29.13 18.20 -3.29
N VAL A 587 -28.98 19.26 -2.50
CA VAL A 587 -27.70 19.93 -2.26
C VAL A 587 -27.41 19.98 -0.76
N PHE A 588 -26.16 19.64 -0.39
CA PHE A 588 -25.68 19.66 0.98
C PHE A 588 -25.55 21.12 1.46
N ASP A 589 -26.27 21.46 2.53
CA ASP A 589 -26.23 22.79 3.13
C ASP A 589 -24.97 22.93 4.00
N ASN A 590 -23.96 23.57 3.45
CA ASN A 590 -22.70 23.87 4.15
C ASN A 590 -22.69 25.26 4.83
N GLY A 591 -23.84 25.97 4.83
CA GLY A 591 -23.99 27.30 5.40
C GLY A 591 -23.57 28.45 4.48
N ASP A 592 -23.29 28.18 3.20
CA ASP A 592 -22.98 29.21 2.22
C ASP A 592 -24.24 30.05 1.89
N GLU A 593 -24.09 31.39 1.83
CA GLU A 593 -25.20 32.33 1.57
C GLU A 593 -25.82 32.09 0.18
N ALA A 594 -25.04 31.67 -0.81
CA ALA A 594 -25.54 31.36 -2.15
C ALA A 594 -26.60 30.24 -2.15
N LEU A 595 -26.53 29.30 -1.19
CA LEU A 595 -27.50 28.24 -1.05
C LEU A 595 -28.81 28.71 -0.42
N ALA A 596 -28.86 29.89 0.21
CA ALA A 596 -30.06 30.40 0.89
C ALA A 596 -31.26 30.64 -0.06
N GLN A 597 -31.01 30.80 -1.35
CA GLN A 597 -32.05 30.93 -2.39
C GLN A 597 -32.86 29.64 -2.61
N PHE A 598 -32.32 28.48 -2.24
CA PHE A 598 -32.98 27.20 -2.46
C PHE A 598 -33.84 26.80 -1.26
N THR A 599 -34.94 26.11 -1.54
CA THR A 599 -35.84 25.62 -0.49
C THR A 599 -35.14 24.65 0.45
N ALA A 600 -35.16 24.95 1.75
CA ALA A 600 -34.66 24.03 2.77
C ALA A 600 -35.70 22.96 3.08
N ILE A 601 -35.27 21.71 3.16
CA ILE A 601 -36.11 20.57 3.53
C ILE A 601 -35.47 19.78 4.68
N ASN A 602 -36.32 19.05 5.43
CA ASN A 602 -35.82 18.08 6.39
C ASN A 602 -35.30 16.82 5.66
N PRO A 603 -34.33 16.08 6.22
CA PRO A 603 -33.81 14.87 5.60
C PRO A 603 -34.87 13.80 5.28
N GLU A 604 -35.98 13.75 6.05
CA GLU A 604 -37.10 12.84 5.80
C GLU A 604 -37.90 13.17 4.52
N GLN A 605 -37.78 14.41 4.02
CA GLN A 605 -38.41 14.86 2.77
C GLN A 605 -37.51 14.67 1.55
N ALA A 606 -36.33 14.13 1.72
CA ALA A 606 -35.38 13.86 0.63
C ALA A 606 -35.93 12.87 -0.40
N THR A 607 -36.80 11.99 0.04
CA THR A 607 -37.66 11.16 -0.82
C THR A 607 -38.98 11.89 -1.04
N ASN A 608 -39.25 12.35 -2.23
CA ASN A 608 -40.35 13.23 -2.66
C ASN A 608 -40.11 14.74 -2.36
N PRO A 609 -38.99 15.30 -2.84
CA PRO A 609 -38.68 16.72 -2.67
C PRO A 609 -39.68 17.61 -3.45
N PRO A 610 -39.95 18.84 -2.98
CA PRO A 610 -40.83 19.75 -3.70
C PRO A 610 -40.23 20.14 -5.07
N LYS A 611 -40.95 19.91 -6.15
CA LYS A 611 -40.51 20.20 -7.51
C LYS A 611 -40.84 21.63 -7.88
N THR A 612 -39.82 22.44 -8.17
CA THR A 612 -39.94 23.83 -8.65
C THR A 612 -39.23 23.94 -10.00
N PRO A 613 -39.94 23.92 -11.14
CA PRO A 613 -39.29 23.95 -12.44
C PRO A 613 -38.43 25.19 -12.68
N ILE A 614 -37.27 24.99 -13.28
CA ILE A 614 -36.43 26.11 -13.78
C ILE A 614 -36.88 26.45 -15.19
N ASN A 615 -37.48 27.61 -15.33
CA ASN A 615 -37.90 28.15 -16.62
C ASN A 615 -36.77 29.00 -17.21
N THR A 616 -35.90 28.41 -18.01
CA THR A 616 -34.81 29.11 -18.71
C THR A 616 -34.71 28.62 -20.15
N GLU A 617 -34.44 29.52 -21.09
CA GLU A 617 -34.01 29.16 -22.45
C GLU A 617 -32.49 29.00 -22.55
N GLY A 618 -31.77 29.25 -21.44
CA GLY A 618 -30.34 29.12 -21.37
C GLY A 618 -29.91 27.64 -21.39
N ALA A 619 -28.77 27.40 -22.01
CA ALA A 619 -28.20 26.04 -22.15
C ALA A 619 -26.67 26.06 -22.01
N VAL A 620 -26.10 24.90 -21.74
CA VAL A 620 -24.67 24.63 -21.88
C VAL A 620 -24.37 24.56 -23.39
N THR A 621 -23.41 25.35 -23.85
CA THR A 621 -23.09 25.49 -25.29
C THR A 621 -21.82 24.73 -25.68
N SER A 622 -20.91 24.53 -24.74
CA SER A 622 -19.69 23.72 -24.88
C SER A 622 -19.25 23.15 -23.54
N GLU A 623 -18.60 22.01 -23.57
CA GLU A 623 -17.91 21.41 -22.42
C GLU A 623 -16.62 20.75 -22.86
N LEU A 624 -15.58 20.83 -22.02
CA LEU A 624 -14.30 20.17 -22.21
C LEU A 624 -13.84 19.58 -20.87
N LEU A 625 -13.82 18.26 -20.80
CA LEU A 625 -13.24 17.53 -19.67
C LEU A 625 -11.80 17.14 -19.99
N GLU A 626 -10.89 17.58 -19.15
CA GLU A 626 -9.49 17.19 -19.12
C GLU A 626 -9.21 16.49 -17.77
N ASN A 627 -8.02 15.91 -17.64
CA ASN A 627 -7.58 15.45 -16.34
C ASN A 627 -7.56 16.63 -15.35
N GLU A 628 -8.24 16.49 -14.21
CA GLU A 628 -8.26 17.49 -13.14
C GLU A 628 -8.88 18.85 -13.51
N ARG A 629 -9.51 18.98 -14.68
CA ARG A 629 -10.14 20.23 -15.12
C ARG A 629 -11.39 19.96 -15.95
N LEU A 630 -12.45 20.74 -15.68
CA LEU A 630 -13.64 20.80 -16.51
C LEU A 630 -13.91 22.27 -16.84
N SER A 631 -13.96 22.61 -18.11
CA SER A 631 -14.38 23.95 -18.57
C SER A 631 -15.66 23.83 -19.37
N PHE A 632 -16.55 24.79 -19.22
CA PHE A 632 -17.78 24.85 -20.02
C PHE A 632 -18.27 26.31 -20.25
N ASP A 633 -19.01 26.48 -21.31
CA ASP A 633 -19.71 27.74 -21.62
C ASP A 633 -21.21 27.54 -21.43
N THR A 634 -21.87 28.53 -20.83
CA THR A 634 -23.31 28.51 -20.58
C THR A 634 -23.94 29.87 -20.84
N THR A 635 -25.17 29.83 -21.33
CA THR A 635 -26.06 31.03 -21.44
C THR A 635 -27.03 31.09 -20.24
N ALA A 636 -27.12 30.07 -19.41
CA ALA A 636 -28.01 30.00 -18.24
C ALA A 636 -27.33 30.54 -16.97
N ILE A 637 -26.81 31.78 -17.04
CA ILE A 637 -26.15 32.44 -15.89
C ILE A 637 -27.14 32.59 -14.72
N GLY A 638 -26.68 32.34 -13.49
CA GLY A 638 -27.50 32.39 -12.28
C GLY A 638 -28.36 31.14 -12.03
N GLN A 639 -28.41 30.21 -12.98
CA GLN A 639 -29.14 28.95 -12.79
C GLN A 639 -28.21 27.83 -12.28
N PRO A 640 -28.70 26.91 -11.43
CA PRO A 640 -27.88 25.81 -10.93
C PRO A 640 -27.55 24.83 -12.06
N HIS A 641 -26.28 24.48 -12.18
CA HIS A 641 -25.75 23.47 -13.09
C HIS A 641 -25.29 22.23 -12.36
N TRP A 642 -25.70 21.10 -12.83
CA TRP A 642 -25.27 19.79 -12.32
C TRP A 642 -23.98 19.36 -13.02
N ILE A 643 -22.96 19.08 -12.26
CA ILE A 643 -21.66 18.62 -12.75
C ILE A 643 -21.56 17.12 -12.42
N LYS A 644 -21.72 16.28 -13.41
CA LYS A 644 -21.76 14.79 -13.29
C LYS A 644 -20.36 14.18 -13.07
N ILE A 645 -19.60 14.78 -12.18
CA ILE A 645 -18.28 14.36 -11.70
C ILE A 645 -18.37 14.20 -10.17
N SER A 646 -17.75 13.17 -9.64
CA SER A 646 -17.73 12.89 -8.21
C SER A 646 -17.19 14.09 -7.41
N TYR A 647 -17.92 14.48 -6.37
CA TYR A 647 -17.49 15.56 -5.49
C TYR A 647 -16.28 15.13 -4.64
N PHE A 648 -15.34 16.07 -4.48
CA PHE A 648 -14.26 15.97 -3.50
C PHE A 648 -13.82 17.38 -3.08
N PRO A 649 -13.42 17.62 -1.79
CA PRO A 649 -13.13 18.97 -1.28
C PRO A 649 -12.01 19.72 -2.00
N ASN A 650 -11.20 19.03 -2.78
CA ASN A 650 -10.14 19.63 -3.59
C ASN A 650 -10.66 20.37 -4.83
N TRP A 651 -11.87 20.08 -5.31
CA TRP A 651 -12.43 20.81 -6.44
C TRP A 651 -12.67 22.27 -6.11
N LYS A 652 -12.28 23.15 -7.01
CA LYS A 652 -12.46 24.61 -6.96
C LYS A 652 -13.12 25.06 -8.25
N VAL A 653 -13.76 26.23 -8.24
CA VAL A 653 -14.44 26.79 -9.41
C VAL A 653 -14.05 28.24 -9.60
N GLU A 654 -13.95 28.66 -10.86
CA GLU A 654 -13.82 30.03 -11.34
C GLU A 654 -14.98 30.33 -12.27
N GLY A 655 -15.57 31.54 -12.18
CA GLY A 655 -16.72 31.95 -12.99
C GLY A 655 -18.07 31.45 -12.47
N ALA A 656 -18.13 30.85 -11.31
CA ALA A 656 -19.34 30.36 -10.64
C ALA A 656 -19.18 30.34 -9.12
N GLU A 657 -20.29 30.24 -8.40
CA GLU A 657 -20.31 29.90 -6.97
C GLU A 657 -20.31 28.37 -6.77
N GLY A 658 -19.73 27.90 -5.67
CA GLY A 658 -19.54 26.48 -5.35
C GLY A 658 -18.08 26.04 -5.47
N PRO A 659 -17.76 24.77 -5.86
CA PRO A 659 -18.72 23.70 -6.13
C PRO A 659 -19.34 23.13 -4.83
N TYR A 660 -20.63 22.85 -4.87
CA TYR A 660 -21.39 22.27 -3.75
C TYR A 660 -21.59 20.77 -3.96
N LEU A 661 -21.62 19.99 -2.88
CA LEU A 661 -22.00 18.57 -2.94
C LEU A 661 -23.49 18.46 -3.28
N ALA A 662 -23.78 17.75 -4.36
CA ALA A 662 -25.15 17.48 -4.80
C ALA A 662 -25.38 15.97 -4.99
N SER A 663 -26.64 15.55 -4.91
CA SER A 663 -27.01 14.14 -5.15
C SER A 663 -26.65 13.69 -6.57
N PRO A 664 -26.31 12.41 -6.76
CA PRO A 664 -26.08 11.39 -5.73
C PRO A 664 -24.78 11.65 -4.94
N SER A 665 -23.71 12.04 -5.58
CA SER A 665 -22.36 12.36 -5.07
C SER A 665 -21.61 13.29 -6.00
N PHE A 666 -22.34 14.08 -6.77
CA PHE A 666 -21.86 14.99 -7.80
C PHE A 666 -21.63 16.40 -7.26
N MET A 667 -21.29 17.31 -8.15
CA MET A 667 -21.14 18.72 -7.83
C MET A 667 -22.26 19.56 -8.42
N MET A 668 -22.56 20.68 -7.77
CA MET A 668 -23.41 21.72 -8.29
C MET A 668 -22.62 23.03 -8.30
N VAL A 669 -22.79 23.83 -9.35
CA VAL A 669 -22.28 25.20 -9.41
C VAL A 669 -23.38 26.17 -9.88
N ILE A 670 -23.25 27.44 -9.51
CA ILE A 670 -24.14 28.50 -9.95
C ILE A 670 -23.30 29.50 -10.76
N PRO A 671 -23.31 29.45 -12.11
CA PRO A 671 -22.51 30.33 -12.93
C PRO A 671 -22.80 31.82 -12.69
N THR A 672 -21.75 32.58 -12.46
CA THR A 672 -21.79 34.08 -12.41
C THR A 672 -21.28 34.72 -13.70
N GLN A 673 -20.64 33.87 -14.55
CA GLN A 673 -20.11 34.23 -15.86
C GLN A 673 -20.50 33.20 -16.91
N SER A 674 -20.42 33.56 -18.19
CA SER A 674 -20.73 32.64 -19.30
C SER A 674 -19.69 31.52 -19.45
N HIS A 675 -18.43 31.74 -19.04
CA HIS A 675 -17.37 30.74 -19.03
C HIS A 675 -17.07 30.34 -17.59
N VAL A 676 -17.10 29.02 -17.32
CA VAL A 676 -16.85 28.44 -16.00
C VAL A 676 -15.76 27.39 -16.09
N THR A 677 -14.84 27.39 -15.14
CA THR A 677 -13.78 26.40 -15.03
C THR A 677 -13.76 25.80 -13.63
N LEU A 678 -13.92 24.49 -13.55
CA LEU A 678 -13.60 23.69 -12.35
C LEU A 678 -12.20 23.11 -12.48
N TYR A 679 -11.44 23.09 -11.39
CA TYR A 679 -10.12 22.49 -11.34
C TYR A 679 -9.83 21.82 -10.00
N TYR A 680 -8.99 20.77 -10.03
CA TYR A 680 -8.61 20.03 -8.83
C TYR A 680 -7.45 20.74 -8.12
N GLY A 681 -7.76 21.46 -7.06
CA GLY A 681 -6.84 22.31 -6.31
C GLY A 681 -6.26 21.62 -5.06
N ARG A 682 -5.73 22.44 -4.15
CA ARG A 682 -5.13 21.99 -2.88
C ARG A 682 -6.00 22.39 -1.70
N THR A 683 -6.05 21.53 -0.68
CA THR A 683 -6.63 21.85 0.63
C THR A 683 -5.52 22.23 1.62
N ILE A 684 -5.93 22.64 2.83
CA ILE A 684 -4.98 22.92 3.92
C ILE A 684 -4.15 21.69 4.26
N TYR A 685 -4.72 20.49 4.18
CA TYR A 685 -4.02 19.23 4.45
C TYR A 685 -2.87 18.99 3.48
N ASN A 686 -3.07 19.29 2.19
CA ASN A 686 -2.02 19.21 1.17
C ASN A 686 -0.88 20.20 1.45
N THR A 687 -1.23 21.46 1.75
CA THR A 687 -0.23 22.52 1.97
C THR A 687 0.61 22.26 3.23
N VAL A 688 -0.03 21.91 4.35
CA VAL A 688 0.67 21.59 5.60
C VAL A 688 1.49 20.32 5.45
N GLY A 689 0.94 19.29 4.79
CA GLY A 689 1.65 18.03 4.54
C GLY A 689 2.94 18.22 3.75
N GLN A 690 2.89 19.01 2.67
CA GLN A 690 4.09 19.34 1.87
C GLN A 690 5.11 20.17 2.65
N ALA A 691 4.66 21.14 3.45
CA ALA A 691 5.58 21.93 4.29
C ALA A 691 6.33 21.06 5.29
N LEU A 692 5.64 20.11 5.95
CA LEU A 692 6.27 19.17 6.88
C LEU A 692 7.25 18.21 6.18
N GLU A 693 6.89 17.72 5.01
CA GLU A 693 7.76 16.88 4.19
C GLU A 693 9.05 17.60 3.82
N VAL A 694 8.96 18.83 3.28
CA VAL A 694 10.12 19.64 2.90
C VAL A 694 11.01 19.90 4.12
N ALA A 695 10.43 20.28 5.26
CA ALA A 695 11.19 20.49 6.51
C ALA A 695 11.93 19.21 6.95
N ALA A 696 11.27 18.04 6.85
CA ALA A 696 11.89 16.77 7.20
C ALA A 696 13.04 16.39 6.24
N TRP A 697 12.88 16.61 4.93
CA TRP A 697 13.96 16.40 3.95
C TRP A 697 15.15 17.31 4.21
N VAL A 698 14.93 18.62 4.47
CA VAL A 698 15.98 19.57 4.80
C VAL A 698 16.74 19.13 6.06
N LEU A 699 16.03 18.68 7.09
CA LEU A 699 16.62 18.13 8.31
C LEU A 699 17.50 16.91 8.03
N LEU A 700 17.01 15.92 7.28
CA LEU A 700 17.75 14.68 7.00
C LEU A 700 18.94 14.91 6.07
N LEU A 701 18.79 15.73 5.04
CA LEU A 701 19.88 16.08 4.13
C LEU A 701 20.97 16.89 4.86
N GLY A 702 20.57 17.86 5.69
CA GLY A 702 21.48 18.62 6.54
C GLY A 702 22.27 17.73 7.52
N LEU A 703 21.57 16.79 8.18
CA LEU A 703 22.20 15.82 9.07
C LEU A 703 23.17 14.90 8.31
N SER A 704 22.79 14.42 7.13
CA SER A 704 23.62 13.55 6.30
C SER A 704 24.88 14.27 5.81
N ALA A 705 24.74 15.51 5.32
CA ALA A 705 25.85 16.35 4.89
C ALA A 705 26.81 16.64 6.02
N TRP A 706 26.28 17.03 7.20
CA TRP A 706 27.10 17.28 8.39
C TRP A 706 27.91 16.05 8.82
N ARG A 707 27.26 14.86 8.85
CA ARG A 707 27.91 13.58 9.16
C ARG A 707 28.97 13.20 8.13
N PHE A 708 28.73 13.47 6.84
CA PHE A 708 29.70 13.25 5.78
C PHE A 708 30.94 14.13 5.93
N VAL A 709 30.76 15.43 6.27
CA VAL A 709 31.88 16.36 6.55
C VAL A 709 32.70 15.87 7.75
N LEU A 710 32.06 15.46 8.84
CA LEU A 710 32.75 14.91 10.01
C LEU A 710 33.51 13.63 9.67
N TRP A 711 32.95 12.74 8.88
CA TRP A 711 33.61 11.51 8.43
C TRP A 711 34.83 11.82 7.55
N ARG A 712 34.70 12.76 6.59
CA ARG A 712 35.85 13.24 5.78
C ARG A 712 36.96 13.85 6.64
N ARG A 713 36.62 14.68 7.63
CA ARG A 713 37.59 15.25 8.56
C ARG A 713 38.31 14.17 9.36
N ARG A 714 37.59 13.19 9.91
CA ARG A 714 38.19 12.05 10.64
C ARG A 714 39.13 11.22 9.75
N ARG A 715 38.76 10.94 8.51
CA ARG A 715 39.61 10.21 7.56
C ARG A 715 40.90 11.00 7.23
N ARG A 716 40.80 12.30 7.03
CA ARG A 716 41.98 13.16 6.78
C ARG A 716 42.92 13.15 7.98
N LEU A 717 42.41 13.30 9.20
CA LEU A 717 43.21 13.21 10.42
C LEU A 717 43.88 11.84 10.60
N ALA A 718 43.15 10.75 10.35
CA ALA A 718 43.70 9.39 10.39
C ALA A 718 44.82 9.18 9.35
N ALA A 719 44.68 9.73 8.14
CA ALA A 719 45.72 9.67 7.10
C ALA A 719 46.97 10.49 7.46
N LEU A 720 46.80 11.65 8.11
CA LEU A 720 47.91 12.46 8.60
C LEU A 720 48.67 11.75 9.72
N VAL A 721 48.01 11.01 10.60
CA VAL A 721 48.62 10.20 11.67
C VAL A 721 49.34 8.96 11.14
N GLN A 722 48.89 8.37 10.04
CA GLN A 722 49.53 7.21 9.41
C GLN A 722 50.64 7.60 8.41
N GLY A 723 50.70 8.86 7.97
CA GLY A 723 51.69 9.36 7.01
C GLY A 723 53.00 9.87 7.62
N THR A 724 53.24 9.75 8.92
CA THR A 724 54.54 9.95 9.53
C THR A 724 55.40 8.68 9.34
N PRO A 725 56.52 8.73 8.58
CA PRO A 725 57.36 7.56 8.38
C PRO A 725 57.99 7.13 9.71
N GLY A 726 57.54 6.04 10.26
CA GLY A 726 58.22 5.37 11.37
C GLY A 726 59.58 4.87 10.90
N GLY A 727 60.62 5.42 11.47
CA GLY A 727 61.96 4.92 11.27
C GLY A 727 62.09 3.48 11.65
N SER A 728 62.68 2.66 10.78
CA SER A 728 63.01 1.26 11.00
C SER A 728 63.92 1.11 12.23
N PRO A 729 63.74 0.12 13.11
CA PRO A 729 64.71 -0.25 14.09
C PRO A 729 65.68 -1.30 13.49
N GLY A 730 66.90 -0.87 13.20
CA GLY A 730 67.95 -1.81 12.76
C GLY A 730 69.32 -1.19 12.81
N GLY A 731 70.14 -1.52 13.80
CA GLY A 731 71.55 -1.55 13.70
C GLY A 731 72.38 -0.60 14.60
N ALA A 732 73.09 -1.21 15.57
CA ALA A 732 74.39 -0.92 16.15
C ALA A 732 74.55 0.32 17.06
N ALA A 733 74.96 0.01 18.26
CA ALA A 733 75.50 0.87 19.29
C ALA A 733 76.80 1.59 18.82
N GLU A 734 76.82 2.87 19.07
CA GLU A 734 78.11 3.54 19.46
C GLU A 734 77.77 4.84 20.18
N ALA A 735 78.63 5.15 21.21
CA ALA A 735 78.39 6.10 22.27
C ALA A 735 78.87 7.53 21.96
N VAL A 736 78.37 8.53 22.79
CA VAL A 736 78.93 9.82 23.20
C VAL A 736 78.60 11.04 22.32
N PRO A 737 78.49 12.29 22.86
CA PRO A 737 77.94 12.76 24.13
C PRO A 737 76.85 13.85 24.01
N ARG A 738 76.36 14.25 25.19
CA ARG A 738 75.35 15.32 25.41
C ARG A 738 75.78 16.69 24.84
N ALA A 739 74.86 17.38 24.21
CA ALA A 739 74.73 18.82 24.17
C ALA A 739 73.29 19.27 24.24
N GLU A 740 72.97 20.21 25.10
CA GLU A 740 71.67 20.79 25.40
C GLU A 740 71.22 21.70 24.25
N GLY A 741 69.89 21.60 23.91
CA GLY A 741 69.34 22.58 22.97
C GLY A 741 67.89 22.09 22.53
N GLY A 742 66.86 22.75 23.06
CA GLY A 742 65.48 22.38 22.92
C GLY A 742 64.94 22.39 21.49
N ALA A 743 64.14 21.34 21.18
CA ALA A 743 63.20 21.36 20.08
C ALA A 743 61.91 20.63 20.53
N ALA A 744 60.82 21.33 20.44
CA ALA A 744 59.49 20.85 20.88
C ALA A 744 58.98 19.65 20.05
N GLU A 745 58.56 18.59 20.72
CA GLU A 745 57.98 17.40 20.14
C GLU A 745 56.65 17.67 19.43
N PRO A 746 56.47 17.25 18.18
CA PRO A 746 55.18 17.37 17.46
C PRO A 746 54.03 16.49 18.01
N SER A 747 54.33 15.50 18.85
CA SER A 747 53.32 14.57 19.40
C SER A 747 52.40 15.21 20.47
N ARG A 748 52.92 16.19 21.23
CA ARG A 748 52.13 16.88 22.27
C ARG A 748 51.01 17.79 21.74
N PHE A 749 51.11 18.23 20.46
CA PHE A 749 50.10 19.11 19.87
C PHE A 749 48.87 18.30 19.42
N ALA A 750 49.08 17.13 18.86
CA ALA A 750 48.01 16.25 18.42
C ALA A 750 47.24 15.66 19.62
N ASP A 751 47.94 15.25 20.67
CA ASP A 751 47.32 14.72 21.89
C ASP A 751 46.57 15.80 22.68
N ARG A 752 47.07 17.02 22.71
CA ARG A 752 46.41 18.16 23.35
C ARG A 752 45.15 18.59 22.57
N TYR A 753 45.15 18.47 21.24
CA TYR A 753 44.00 18.80 20.41
C TYR A 753 42.92 17.70 20.47
N LEU A 754 43.32 16.46 20.57
CA LEU A 754 42.39 15.31 20.75
C LEU A 754 41.80 15.32 22.16
N SER A 755 42.60 15.66 23.20
CA SER A 755 42.06 15.79 24.57
C SER A 755 41.13 16.99 24.71
N GLN A 756 41.37 18.10 24.04
CA GLN A 756 40.47 19.27 24.02
C GLN A 756 39.17 18.98 23.26
N LEU A 757 39.22 18.18 22.19
CA LEU A 757 38.02 17.73 21.48
C LEU A 757 37.19 16.73 22.30
N ASP A 758 37.83 15.88 23.07
CA ASP A 758 37.15 14.96 24.00
C ASP A 758 36.57 15.72 25.21
N GLU A 759 37.26 16.72 25.73
CA GLU A 759 36.75 17.61 26.79
C GLU A 759 35.57 18.47 26.32
N LEU A 760 35.64 19.06 25.12
CA LEU A 760 34.53 19.79 24.52
C LEU A 760 33.32 18.89 24.20
N THR A 761 33.58 17.62 23.91
CA THR A 761 32.50 16.63 23.68
C THR A 761 31.89 16.15 25.01
N ARG A 762 32.69 16.07 26.08
CA ARG A 762 32.23 15.72 27.44
C ARG A 762 31.51 16.88 28.13
N SER A 763 31.97 18.12 27.97
CA SER A 763 31.36 19.31 28.58
C SER A 763 29.99 19.64 27.97
N ARG A 764 29.73 19.25 26.69
CA ARG A 764 28.41 19.32 26.08
C ARG A 764 27.46 18.15 26.46
N GLN A 765 28.00 17.08 27.05
CA GLN A 765 27.23 15.98 27.57
C GLN A 765 26.86 16.12 29.06
N SER A 766 27.41 17.11 29.76
CA SER A 766 27.14 17.39 31.18
C SER A 766 26.27 18.63 31.43
N SER A 767 25.83 19.31 30.38
CA SER A 767 24.97 20.50 30.46
C SER A 767 23.61 20.34 29.76
N ASP A 768 23.21 19.07 29.50
CA ASP A 768 21.81 18.72 29.12
C ASP A 768 21.25 17.64 30.06
#